data_f001791c63ce8a65ba9245fed2cf5c83
#
_entry.id   f001791c63ce8a65ba9245fed2cf5c83
#
_cell.length_a   1.000
_cell.length_b   1.000
_cell.length_c   1.000
_cell.angle_alpha   90.00
_cell.angle_beta   90.00
_cell.angle_gamma   90.00
#
_symmetry.space_group_name_H-M   'P 1'
#
loop_
_entity.id
_entity.type
_entity.pdbx_description
1 polymer ?
#
loop_
_entity_poly.entity_id
_entity_poly.type
_entity_poly.pdbx_seq_one_letter_code
_entity_poly.pdbx_strand_id
1 'polypeptide(L)'
;MILDTDYITKDGKPIIRIFKKENGEFKIELDPHFQPYIYALLKDDSAIEEIKAIKGERHGKTVRVLDAVKVRKKFLGREVEVWKLIFEHPQDVPAMRGKIREHPAVVDIYEYDIPFAKRYLIDKGLIPMEGDEELKLLAFDIETFYHEGDEFGKGEIIMISYADEEEARVITWKNIDLPYVDVVSNEREMIKRFVQVVKEKDPDVIITYNGDNFDLPYLIKRAEKLGVRLVLGRDKEHPEPKIQRMGDSFAVEIKGRIHFDLFPVVRRTINLPTYTLEAVYEAVLGKTKSKLGAEEIAAIWETEESMKKLAQYSMEDARATYELGKEFFPMEAELAKLIGQSVWDVSRSSTGNLVEWYLLRVAYARNELAPNKPDEEEYKRRLRTTYLGGYVKEPEKGLWENIIYLDFRSLYPSIIVTHNVSPDTLEKEGCKNYDVAPIVGYRFCKDFPGFIPSILGDLIAMRQDIKKKMKSTIDPIEKKMLDYRQRAIKLLANSYYGYMGYPKARWYSKECAESVTAWGRHYIEMTIREIEEKFGFKVLYADTGGFYATIPGEKPELIKKKAKEFLNYINSKLPGLLELEYEGFYLRGFFVTKKRYAVIDEEGRITTRGLEVVRRDWSEIAKETQAKVLEAILKEGSVEKAVEVVRDVVEKIAKYRVPLEKLVIHEQITRDLKDYKAIGPHVAIAKRLAARGIKVKPGTIISYIVLKGSGKISDRVILLTEYDPRKHKYDPDYYIENQVLPAVLRILEAFGYRKEDLRYQSSKQTGLDAWLKR
;
A
#
# COMPACT_ATOMS: atom_id res chain seq x y z
N MET A 1 -23.00 -6.19 15.23
CA MET A 1 -21.85 -5.97 14.33
C MET A 1 -21.01 -7.24 14.24
N ILE A 2 -20.72 -7.74 13.03
CA ILE A 2 -19.83 -8.90 12.83
C ILE A 2 -18.38 -8.41 12.80
N LEU A 3 -17.52 -9.01 13.61
CA LEU A 3 -16.10 -8.69 13.69
C LEU A 3 -15.28 -9.61 12.77
N ASP A 4 -15.59 -10.91 12.77
CA ASP A 4 -14.89 -11.91 11.97
C ASP A 4 -15.73 -13.18 11.83
N THR A 5 -15.31 -14.10 10.94
CA THR A 5 -15.91 -15.43 10.77
C THR A 5 -14.84 -16.47 10.52
N ASP A 6 -15.01 -17.64 11.10
CA ASP A 6 -14.20 -18.83 10.80
C ASP A 6 -15.06 -20.11 10.85
N TYR A 7 -14.43 -21.26 10.84
CA TYR A 7 -15.10 -22.52 11.12
C TYR A 7 -14.24 -23.44 11.97
N ILE A 8 -14.92 -24.28 12.72
CA ILE A 8 -14.32 -25.41 13.46
C ILE A 8 -14.88 -26.73 12.92
N THR A 9 -14.18 -27.82 13.22
CA THR A 9 -14.66 -29.16 12.92
C THR A 9 -15.05 -29.85 14.22
N LYS A 10 -16.32 -30.24 14.35
CA LYS A 10 -16.83 -31.00 15.48
C LYS A 10 -17.54 -32.25 14.97
N ASP A 11 -17.16 -33.41 15.49
CA ASP A 11 -17.73 -34.71 15.07
C ASP A 11 -17.64 -34.95 13.55
N GLY A 12 -16.54 -34.47 12.95
CA GLY A 12 -16.28 -34.57 11.51
C GLY A 12 -17.04 -33.59 10.61
N LYS A 13 -17.90 -32.74 11.17
CA LYS A 13 -18.71 -31.72 10.46
C LYS A 13 -18.15 -30.31 10.67
N PRO A 14 -18.19 -29.46 9.64
CA PRO A 14 -17.81 -28.07 9.78
C PRO A 14 -18.94 -27.29 10.46
N ILE A 15 -18.58 -26.39 11.38
CA ILE A 15 -19.49 -25.45 12.01
C ILE A 15 -18.93 -24.07 11.80
N ILE A 16 -19.66 -23.19 11.13
CA ILE A 16 -19.32 -21.78 11.01
C ILE A 16 -19.44 -21.10 12.37
N ARG A 17 -18.46 -20.29 12.73
CA ARG A 17 -18.51 -19.40 13.88
C ARG A 17 -18.52 -17.95 13.40
N ILE A 18 -19.43 -17.18 13.93
CA ILE A 18 -19.58 -15.75 13.68
C ILE A 18 -19.22 -15.02 14.97
N PHE A 19 -18.10 -14.31 14.95
CA PHE A 19 -17.67 -13.47 16.08
C PHE A 19 -18.31 -12.11 15.95
N LYS A 20 -19.15 -11.73 16.90
CA LYS A 20 -19.89 -10.48 16.82
C LYS A 20 -19.94 -9.72 18.13
N LYS A 21 -20.15 -8.41 18.04
CA LYS A 21 -20.52 -7.54 19.13
C LYS A 21 -22.00 -7.16 19.00
N GLU A 22 -22.75 -7.28 20.07
CA GLU A 22 -24.18 -7.00 20.11
C GLU A 22 -24.56 -6.45 21.48
N ASN A 23 -25.14 -5.25 21.52
CA ASN A 23 -25.46 -4.52 22.75
C ASN A 23 -24.26 -4.35 23.69
N GLY A 24 -23.07 -4.05 23.10
CA GLY A 24 -21.82 -3.90 23.84
C GLY A 24 -21.13 -5.20 24.25
N GLU A 25 -21.77 -6.36 24.08
CA GLU A 25 -21.24 -7.67 24.49
C GLU A 25 -20.68 -8.45 23.30
N PHE A 26 -19.59 -9.18 23.55
CA PHE A 26 -19.02 -10.12 22.58
C PHE A 26 -19.79 -11.45 22.63
N LYS A 27 -20.17 -11.96 21.44
CA LYS A 27 -20.89 -13.24 21.27
C LYS A 27 -20.28 -14.04 20.13
N ILE A 28 -20.40 -15.37 20.23
CA ILE A 28 -20.08 -16.31 19.16
C ILE A 28 -21.37 -17.00 18.76
N GLU A 29 -21.80 -16.80 17.52
CA GLU A 29 -22.93 -17.50 16.94
C GLU A 29 -22.42 -18.67 16.08
N LEU A 30 -23.14 -19.80 16.10
CA LEU A 30 -22.76 -21.02 15.41
C LEU A 30 -23.77 -21.37 14.32
N ASP A 31 -23.30 -21.69 13.12
CA ASP A 31 -24.14 -22.28 12.05
C ASP A 31 -23.55 -23.64 11.63
N PRO A 32 -24.17 -24.78 12.03
CA PRO A 32 -23.74 -26.12 11.66
C PRO A 32 -24.33 -26.60 10.32
N HIS A 33 -25.14 -25.79 9.63
CA HIS A 33 -25.93 -26.22 8.47
C HIS A 33 -25.33 -25.81 7.13
N PHE A 34 -24.38 -24.87 7.14
CA PHE A 34 -23.76 -24.41 5.89
C PHE A 34 -22.81 -25.48 5.33
N GLN A 35 -23.00 -25.83 4.06
CA GLN A 35 -22.23 -26.87 3.40
C GLN A 35 -21.29 -26.30 2.33
N PRO A 36 -20.06 -26.81 2.20
CA PRO A 36 -19.16 -26.42 1.15
C PRO A 36 -19.60 -26.97 -0.21
N TYR A 37 -19.35 -26.22 -1.26
CA TYR A 37 -19.69 -26.60 -2.62
C TYR A 37 -18.73 -25.99 -3.66
N ILE A 38 -18.77 -26.56 -4.86
CA ILE A 38 -18.13 -26.02 -6.07
C ILE A 38 -19.12 -26.13 -7.24
N TYR A 39 -18.82 -25.49 -8.35
CA TYR A 39 -19.59 -25.69 -9.59
C TYR A 39 -18.80 -26.52 -10.59
N ALA A 40 -19.48 -27.39 -11.35
CA ALA A 40 -18.94 -28.15 -12.46
C ALA A 40 -19.75 -27.87 -13.73
N LEU A 41 -19.04 -27.54 -14.81
CA LEU A 41 -19.62 -27.44 -16.16
C LEU A 41 -19.39 -28.76 -16.86
N LEU A 42 -20.46 -29.41 -17.31
CA LEU A 42 -20.40 -30.70 -17.97
C LEU A 42 -20.70 -30.60 -19.47
N LYS A 43 -20.08 -31.48 -20.27
CA LYS A 43 -20.42 -31.69 -21.69
C LYS A 43 -21.66 -32.51 -21.84
N ASP A 44 -21.86 -33.45 -20.90
CA ASP A 44 -22.98 -34.40 -20.87
C ASP A 44 -23.48 -34.54 -19.42
N ASP A 45 -24.70 -34.10 -19.21
CA ASP A 45 -25.36 -34.12 -17.90
C ASP A 45 -25.63 -35.53 -17.38
N SER A 46 -25.71 -36.53 -18.27
CA SER A 46 -25.94 -37.93 -17.87
C SER A 46 -24.80 -38.50 -17.01
N ALA A 47 -23.60 -37.91 -17.10
CA ALA A 47 -22.43 -38.30 -16.32
C ALA A 47 -22.49 -37.88 -14.83
N ILE A 48 -23.51 -37.15 -14.37
CA ILE A 48 -23.55 -36.65 -13.01
C ILE A 48 -23.47 -37.74 -11.94
N GLU A 49 -24.09 -38.87 -12.15
CA GLU A 49 -24.01 -39.98 -11.19
C GLU A 49 -22.63 -40.64 -11.14
N GLU A 50 -21.90 -40.67 -12.27
CA GLU A 50 -20.49 -41.11 -12.30
C GLU A 50 -19.62 -40.16 -11.51
N ILE A 51 -19.83 -38.83 -11.66
CA ILE A 51 -19.09 -37.79 -10.92
C ILE A 51 -19.36 -37.89 -9.41
N LYS A 52 -20.62 -38.13 -9.00
CA LYS A 52 -21.00 -38.37 -7.59
C LYS A 52 -20.34 -39.63 -7.02
N ALA A 53 -20.10 -40.64 -7.85
CA ALA A 53 -19.47 -41.89 -7.45
C ALA A 53 -17.93 -41.80 -7.30
N ILE A 54 -17.30 -40.70 -7.77
CA ILE A 54 -15.85 -40.47 -7.62
C ILE A 54 -15.48 -40.46 -6.12
N LYS A 55 -14.46 -41.24 -5.77
CA LYS A 55 -13.95 -41.32 -4.41
C LYS A 55 -12.60 -40.57 -4.26
N GLY A 56 -12.53 -39.73 -3.28
CA GLY A 56 -11.30 -39.12 -2.79
C GLY A 56 -10.89 -39.66 -1.42
N GLU A 57 -9.80 -39.17 -0.87
CA GLU A 57 -9.34 -39.54 0.47
C GLU A 57 -8.91 -38.29 1.24
N ARG A 58 -9.37 -38.17 2.49
CA ARG A 58 -8.96 -37.15 3.44
C ARG A 58 -8.63 -37.80 4.78
N HIS A 59 -7.38 -37.74 5.19
CA HIS A 59 -6.91 -38.32 6.49
C HIS A 59 -7.40 -39.75 6.72
N GLY A 60 -7.29 -40.63 5.71
CA GLY A 60 -7.73 -42.01 5.79
C GLY A 60 -9.24 -42.23 5.66
N LYS A 61 -10.06 -41.18 5.55
CA LYS A 61 -11.51 -41.24 5.32
C LYS A 61 -11.80 -41.12 3.82
N THR A 62 -12.57 -42.04 3.27
CA THR A 62 -13.11 -41.91 1.90
C THR A 62 -14.11 -40.76 1.87
N VAL A 63 -13.95 -39.85 0.90
CA VAL A 63 -14.80 -38.70 0.67
C VAL A 63 -15.39 -38.74 -0.74
N ARG A 64 -16.57 -38.17 -0.91
CA ARG A 64 -17.31 -38.12 -2.20
C ARG A 64 -18.18 -36.86 -2.26
N VAL A 65 -18.74 -36.58 -3.42
CA VAL A 65 -19.81 -35.58 -3.57
C VAL A 65 -21.01 -36.07 -2.79
N LEU A 66 -21.53 -35.23 -1.89
CA LEU A 66 -22.69 -35.57 -1.06
C LEU A 66 -23.98 -35.43 -1.84
N ASP A 67 -24.12 -34.34 -2.60
CA ASP A 67 -25.28 -34.06 -3.44
C ASP A 67 -24.88 -33.19 -4.64
N ALA A 68 -25.71 -33.17 -5.69
CA ALA A 68 -25.50 -32.38 -6.88
C ALA A 68 -26.79 -31.74 -7.36
N VAL A 69 -26.81 -30.43 -7.55
CA VAL A 69 -27.99 -29.69 -7.99
C VAL A 69 -27.64 -28.90 -9.26
N LYS A 70 -28.44 -29.13 -10.32
CA LYS A 70 -28.29 -28.36 -11.56
C LYS A 70 -28.83 -26.97 -11.39
N VAL A 71 -28.02 -25.95 -11.73
CA VAL A 71 -28.37 -24.53 -11.60
C VAL A 71 -28.00 -23.77 -12.87
N ARG A 72 -28.77 -22.75 -13.19
CA ARG A 72 -28.47 -21.82 -14.29
C ARG A 72 -27.72 -20.61 -13.74
N LYS A 73 -26.63 -20.25 -14.40
CA LYS A 73 -25.76 -19.13 -14.06
C LYS A 73 -25.48 -18.31 -15.32
N LYS A 74 -24.96 -17.09 -15.12
CA LYS A 74 -24.31 -16.34 -16.20
C LYS A 74 -22.80 -16.54 -16.09
N PHE A 75 -22.13 -16.62 -17.23
CA PHE A 75 -20.67 -16.73 -17.31
C PHE A 75 -20.16 -15.91 -18.49
N LEU A 76 -19.43 -14.82 -18.19
CA LEU A 76 -18.89 -13.88 -19.18
C LEU A 76 -19.95 -13.49 -20.25
N GLY A 77 -21.12 -13.05 -19.78
CA GLY A 77 -22.22 -12.58 -20.62
C GLY A 77 -23.00 -13.67 -21.35
N ARG A 78 -22.83 -14.96 -21.02
CA ARG A 78 -23.59 -16.09 -21.57
C ARG A 78 -24.29 -16.86 -20.46
N GLU A 79 -25.51 -17.31 -20.71
CA GLU A 79 -26.16 -18.24 -19.79
C GLU A 79 -25.51 -19.62 -19.91
N VAL A 80 -25.24 -20.25 -18.76
CA VAL A 80 -24.69 -21.60 -18.67
C VAL A 80 -25.44 -22.41 -17.62
N GLU A 81 -25.60 -23.70 -17.88
CA GLU A 81 -26.11 -24.66 -16.89
C GLU A 81 -24.90 -25.36 -16.27
N VAL A 82 -24.81 -25.33 -14.94
CA VAL A 82 -23.72 -25.95 -14.17
C VAL A 82 -24.30 -26.77 -13.03
N TRP A 83 -23.52 -27.74 -12.58
CA TRP A 83 -23.85 -28.53 -11.42
C TRP A 83 -23.20 -27.99 -10.17
N LYS A 84 -23.99 -27.62 -9.16
CA LYS A 84 -23.53 -27.31 -7.82
C LYS A 84 -23.27 -28.62 -7.10
N LEU A 85 -21.99 -28.98 -6.90
CA LEU A 85 -21.54 -30.18 -6.22
C LEU A 85 -21.31 -29.85 -4.74
N ILE A 86 -22.04 -30.51 -3.86
CA ILE A 86 -22.07 -30.27 -2.42
C ILE A 86 -21.19 -31.31 -1.70
N PHE A 87 -20.41 -30.90 -0.71
CA PHE A 87 -19.54 -31.78 0.07
C PHE A 87 -19.91 -31.75 1.56
N GLU A 88 -19.47 -32.75 2.30
CA GLU A 88 -19.70 -32.83 3.74
C GLU A 88 -18.79 -31.83 4.51
N HIS A 89 -17.55 -31.66 4.03
CA HIS A 89 -16.54 -30.86 4.72
C HIS A 89 -15.71 -30.02 3.73
N PRO A 90 -15.28 -28.78 4.06
CA PRO A 90 -14.51 -27.93 3.14
C PRO A 90 -13.17 -28.53 2.71
N GLN A 91 -12.54 -29.35 3.54
CA GLN A 91 -11.31 -30.08 3.19
C GLN A 91 -11.54 -31.24 2.19
N ASP A 92 -12.77 -31.63 1.91
CA ASP A 92 -13.09 -32.62 0.88
C ASP A 92 -12.88 -32.04 -0.53
N VAL A 93 -13.09 -30.73 -0.70
CA VAL A 93 -12.91 -30.03 -1.98
C VAL A 93 -11.50 -30.20 -2.55
N PRO A 94 -10.40 -29.90 -1.82
CA PRO A 94 -9.04 -30.18 -2.29
C PRO A 94 -8.77 -31.64 -2.66
N ALA A 95 -9.35 -32.57 -1.92
CA ALA A 95 -9.19 -34.01 -2.17
C ALA A 95 -9.92 -34.51 -3.43
N MET A 96 -10.98 -33.80 -3.83
CA MET A 96 -11.88 -34.21 -4.91
C MET A 96 -11.69 -33.43 -6.21
N ARG A 97 -11.36 -32.12 -6.13
CA ARG A 97 -11.38 -31.20 -7.27
C ARG A 97 -10.55 -31.66 -8.47
N GLY A 98 -9.37 -32.25 -8.23
CA GLY A 98 -8.50 -32.80 -9.30
C GLY A 98 -9.18 -33.95 -10.03
N LYS A 99 -9.66 -34.93 -9.28
CA LYS A 99 -10.33 -36.13 -9.83
C LYS A 99 -11.60 -35.78 -10.59
N ILE A 100 -12.38 -34.80 -10.10
CA ILE A 100 -13.59 -34.32 -10.80
C ILE A 100 -13.21 -33.64 -12.10
N ARG A 101 -12.18 -32.76 -12.08
CA ARG A 101 -11.72 -32.03 -13.28
C ARG A 101 -11.19 -32.98 -14.36
N GLU A 102 -10.54 -34.09 -13.99
CA GLU A 102 -9.99 -35.07 -14.90
C GLU A 102 -11.05 -35.96 -15.54
N HIS A 103 -12.28 -35.94 -15.05
CA HIS A 103 -13.39 -36.78 -15.63
C HIS A 103 -13.72 -36.28 -17.05
N PRO A 104 -13.82 -37.17 -18.06
CA PRO A 104 -13.97 -36.80 -19.48
C PRO A 104 -15.22 -35.95 -19.79
N ALA A 105 -16.31 -36.11 -19.03
CA ALA A 105 -17.53 -35.33 -19.17
C ALA A 105 -17.45 -33.93 -18.58
N VAL A 106 -16.42 -33.62 -17.77
CA VAL A 106 -16.23 -32.29 -17.13
C VAL A 106 -15.48 -31.36 -18.08
N VAL A 107 -16.07 -30.21 -18.37
CA VAL A 107 -15.41 -29.13 -19.12
C VAL A 107 -14.44 -28.38 -18.20
N ASP A 108 -14.95 -27.94 -17.04
CA ASP A 108 -14.14 -27.33 -15.98
C ASP A 108 -14.94 -27.26 -14.66
N ILE A 109 -14.25 -26.96 -13.56
CA ILE A 109 -14.83 -26.69 -12.25
C ILE A 109 -14.53 -25.26 -11.82
N TYR A 110 -15.46 -24.63 -11.07
CA TYR A 110 -15.39 -23.22 -10.72
C TYR A 110 -15.57 -23.00 -9.23
N GLU A 111 -15.01 -21.89 -8.75
CA GLU A 111 -15.15 -21.38 -7.39
C GLU A 111 -14.69 -22.35 -6.27
N TYR A 112 -13.82 -23.30 -6.62
CA TYR A 112 -13.29 -24.34 -5.74
C TYR A 112 -12.22 -23.83 -4.75
N ASP A 113 -11.73 -22.61 -4.93
CA ASP A 113 -10.65 -22.00 -4.15
C ASP A 113 -11.13 -20.86 -3.24
N ILE A 114 -12.45 -20.65 -3.11
CA ILE A 114 -13.01 -19.67 -2.19
C ILE A 114 -13.06 -20.28 -0.78
N PRO A 115 -12.39 -19.68 0.22
CA PRO A 115 -12.37 -20.19 1.60
C PRO A 115 -13.79 -20.27 2.19
N PHE A 116 -14.06 -21.34 2.92
CA PHE A 116 -15.40 -21.73 3.37
C PHE A 116 -16.10 -20.63 4.20
N ALA A 117 -15.42 -20.03 5.19
CA ALA A 117 -16.00 -18.98 6.01
C ALA A 117 -16.24 -17.67 5.21
N LYS A 118 -15.41 -17.38 4.21
CA LYS A 118 -15.60 -16.23 3.32
C LYS A 118 -16.76 -16.46 2.34
N ARG A 119 -16.90 -17.67 1.85
CA ARG A 119 -18.07 -18.10 1.07
C ARG A 119 -19.36 -17.92 1.87
N TYR A 120 -19.35 -18.26 3.15
CA TYR A 120 -20.48 -18.09 4.04
C TYR A 120 -20.97 -16.64 4.10
N LEU A 121 -20.05 -15.68 4.28
CA LEU A 121 -20.39 -14.25 4.28
C LEU A 121 -21.06 -13.82 2.97
N ILE A 122 -20.52 -14.28 1.83
CA ILE A 122 -21.03 -13.97 0.49
C ILE A 122 -22.46 -14.56 0.33
N ASP A 123 -22.62 -15.83 0.57
CA ASP A 123 -23.86 -16.57 0.32
C ASP A 123 -25.01 -16.12 1.24
N LYS A 124 -24.70 -15.76 2.47
CA LYS A 124 -25.67 -15.23 3.45
C LYS A 124 -25.90 -13.73 3.34
N GLY A 125 -25.15 -13.03 2.49
CA GLY A 125 -25.23 -11.57 2.36
C GLY A 125 -24.82 -10.82 3.63
N LEU A 126 -24.00 -11.44 4.48
CA LEU A 126 -23.54 -10.86 5.75
C LEU A 126 -22.42 -9.88 5.52
N ILE A 127 -22.50 -8.73 6.19
CA ILE A 127 -21.54 -7.62 6.03
C ILE A 127 -20.81 -7.40 7.35
N PRO A 128 -19.50 -7.70 7.42
CA PRO A 128 -18.68 -7.35 8.56
C PRO A 128 -18.67 -5.85 8.81
N MET A 129 -18.56 -5.45 10.07
CA MET A 129 -18.55 -4.06 10.55
C MET A 129 -19.86 -3.28 10.34
N GLU A 130 -20.93 -3.90 9.85
CA GLU A 130 -22.24 -3.26 9.75
C GLU A 130 -22.90 -3.16 11.15
N GLY A 131 -23.46 -1.97 11.47
CA GLY A 131 -24.10 -1.65 12.74
C GLY A 131 -23.40 -0.49 13.45
N ASP A 132 -23.99 -0.04 14.57
CA ASP A 132 -23.58 1.16 15.32
C ASP A 132 -22.87 0.82 16.66
N GLU A 133 -22.31 -0.39 16.77
CA GLU A 133 -21.55 -0.79 17.96
C GLU A 133 -20.25 0.01 18.06
N GLU A 134 -20.01 0.56 19.26
CA GLU A 134 -18.74 1.20 19.59
C GLU A 134 -17.66 0.15 19.91
N LEU A 135 -16.50 0.24 19.29
CA LEU A 135 -15.41 -0.70 19.48
C LEU A 135 -14.31 -0.12 20.38
N LYS A 136 -13.89 -0.90 21.37
CA LYS A 136 -12.75 -0.58 22.21
C LYS A 136 -11.45 -0.87 21.51
N LEU A 137 -10.57 0.11 21.42
CA LEU A 137 -9.26 0.04 20.77
C LEU A 137 -8.15 -0.02 21.82
N LEU A 138 -7.17 -0.89 21.63
CA LEU A 138 -5.94 -0.95 22.42
C LEU A 138 -4.76 -1.10 21.48
N ALA A 139 -3.80 -0.19 21.52
CA ALA A 139 -2.52 -0.33 20.84
C ALA A 139 -1.47 -0.88 21.79
N PHE A 140 -0.48 -1.61 21.28
CA PHE A 140 0.70 -2.00 22.03
C PHE A 140 1.94 -2.07 21.16
N ASP A 141 3.08 -1.98 21.82
CA ASP A 141 4.41 -2.05 21.24
C ASP A 141 5.37 -2.76 22.21
N ILE A 142 6.45 -3.35 21.73
CA ILE A 142 7.47 -4.01 22.57
C ILE A 142 8.86 -3.47 22.30
N GLU A 143 9.65 -3.32 23.39
CA GLU A 143 11.08 -3.08 23.31
C GLU A 143 11.85 -4.34 23.69
N THR A 144 12.87 -4.67 22.92
CA THR A 144 13.63 -5.90 23.10
C THR A 144 15.11 -5.65 23.26
N PHE A 145 15.76 -6.42 24.12
CA PHE A 145 17.21 -6.45 24.23
C PHE A 145 17.77 -7.39 23.15
N TYR A 146 17.84 -6.90 21.93
CA TYR A 146 18.23 -7.66 20.76
C TYR A 146 19.49 -7.07 20.13
N HIS A 147 20.52 -7.91 19.97
CA HIS A 147 21.72 -7.53 19.23
C HIS A 147 21.61 -7.99 17.77
N GLU A 148 22.12 -7.18 16.87
CA GLU A 148 22.18 -7.53 15.46
C GLU A 148 22.97 -8.84 15.26
N GLY A 149 22.35 -9.85 14.68
CA GLY A 149 22.90 -11.19 14.51
C GLY A 149 22.40 -12.23 15.52
N ASP A 150 21.64 -11.84 16.52
CA ASP A 150 20.97 -12.81 17.39
C ASP A 150 19.85 -13.58 16.65
N GLU A 151 19.57 -14.80 17.10
CA GLU A 151 18.40 -15.52 16.64
C GLU A 151 17.14 -14.80 17.10
N PHE A 152 16.16 -14.61 16.19
CA PHE A 152 14.88 -13.94 16.49
C PHE A 152 14.22 -14.56 17.74
N GLY A 153 13.85 -13.73 18.70
CA GLY A 153 13.25 -14.14 19.98
C GLY A 153 14.25 -14.66 21.01
N LYS A 154 15.58 -14.53 20.78
CA LYS A 154 16.61 -14.92 21.76
C LYS A 154 16.73 -13.91 22.90
N GLY A 155 16.75 -12.61 22.57
CA GLY A 155 16.83 -11.53 23.55
C GLY A 155 15.54 -11.40 24.39
N GLU A 156 15.67 -10.77 25.55
CA GLU A 156 14.53 -10.54 26.45
C GLU A 156 13.68 -9.37 25.96
N ILE A 157 12.38 -9.45 26.20
CA ILE A 157 11.52 -8.27 26.10
C ILE A 157 11.78 -7.43 27.36
N ILE A 158 12.12 -6.16 27.17
CA ILE A 158 12.49 -5.27 28.27
C ILE A 158 11.33 -4.34 28.67
N MET A 159 10.46 -3.99 27.72
CA MET A 159 9.26 -3.22 27.98
C MET A 159 8.13 -3.71 27.08
N ILE A 160 6.90 -3.64 27.59
CA ILE A 160 5.68 -3.74 26.81
C ILE A 160 4.89 -2.47 27.11
N SER A 161 4.67 -1.64 26.11
CA SER A 161 3.84 -0.44 26.25
C SER A 161 2.47 -0.65 25.63
N TYR A 162 1.45 -0.01 26.19
CA TYR A 162 0.11 -0.02 25.63
C TYR A 162 -0.55 1.35 25.75
N ALA A 163 -1.50 1.61 24.87
CA ALA A 163 -2.30 2.82 24.90
C ALA A 163 -3.74 2.55 24.48
N ASP A 164 -4.66 3.20 25.16
CA ASP A 164 -6.07 3.27 24.80
C ASP A 164 -6.58 4.72 24.86
N GLU A 165 -7.88 4.92 24.91
CA GLU A 165 -8.48 6.26 24.99
C GLU A 165 -8.14 6.98 26.29
N GLU A 166 -8.01 6.25 27.39
CA GLU A 166 -7.86 6.80 28.74
C GLU A 166 -6.39 7.05 29.11
N GLU A 167 -5.50 6.10 28.74
CA GLU A 167 -4.11 6.12 29.22
C GLU A 167 -3.11 5.58 28.21
N ALA A 168 -1.83 5.85 28.46
CA ALA A 168 -0.70 5.14 27.87
C ALA A 168 0.26 4.75 28.98
N ARG A 169 0.67 3.48 29.03
CA ARG A 169 1.50 2.92 30.10
C ARG A 169 2.58 1.99 29.57
N VAL A 170 3.57 1.75 30.40
CA VAL A 170 4.67 0.82 30.13
C VAL A 170 4.73 -0.21 31.24
N ILE A 171 4.86 -1.47 30.90
CA ILE A 171 5.14 -2.57 31.83
C ILE A 171 6.60 -2.97 31.65
N THR A 172 7.38 -3.01 32.74
CA THR A 172 8.80 -3.39 32.70
C THR A 172 9.20 -4.13 33.98
N TRP A 173 10.30 -4.86 33.91
CA TRP A 173 10.87 -5.57 35.05
C TRP A 173 12.11 -4.87 35.65
N LYS A 174 12.40 -3.66 35.18
CA LYS A 174 13.38 -2.76 35.79
C LYS A 174 12.70 -1.75 36.68
N ASN A 175 13.34 -1.42 37.79
CA ASN A 175 12.82 -0.41 38.70
C ASN A 175 12.95 1.00 38.09
N ILE A 176 11.85 1.52 37.61
CA ILE A 176 11.72 2.85 37.00
C ILE A 176 10.60 3.59 37.72
N ASP A 177 10.95 4.66 38.43
CA ASP A 177 9.98 5.49 39.13
C ASP A 177 9.40 6.56 38.19
N LEU A 178 8.32 6.21 37.51
CA LEU A 178 7.49 7.08 36.66
C LEU A 178 6.01 6.70 36.82
N PRO A 179 5.09 7.68 36.83
CA PRO A 179 3.67 7.45 37.16
C PRO A 179 2.92 6.56 36.16
N TYR A 180 3.45 6.42 34.94
CA TYR A 180 2.86 5.58 33.88
C TYR A 180 3.60 4.23 33.69
N VAL A 181 4.52 3.89 34.60
CA VAL A 181 5.28 2.63 34.55
C VAL A 181 4.80 1.65 35.59
N ASP A 182 4.41 0.45 35.16
CA ASP A 182 4.10 -0.69 36.01
C ASP A 182 5.36 -1.57 36.13
N VAL A 183 5.95 -1.62 37.31
CA VAL A 183 7.15 -2.43 37.58
C VAL A 183 6.76 -3.82 38.06
N VAL A 184 7.31 -4.85 37.43
CA VAL A 184 7.12 -6.27 37.78
C VAL A 184 8.46 -6.94 38.06
N SER A 185 8.46 -8.16 38.55
CA SER A 185 9.68 -8.83 39.04
C SER A 185 10.62 -9.36 37.94
N ASN A 186 10.10 -9.72 36.76
CA ASN A 186 10.86 -10.29 35.65
C ASN A 186 10.04 -10.30 34.35
N GLU A 187 10.68 -10.68 33.22
CA GLU A 187 10.03 -10.76 31.90
C GLU A 187 8.79 -11.66 31.89
N ARG A 188 8.83 -12.80 32.58
CA ARG A 188 7.69 -13.71 32.67
C ARG A 188 6.46 -13.04 33.29
N GLU A 189 6.65 -12.33 34.38
CA GLU A 189 5.57 -11.58 35.05
C GLU A 189 5.11 -10.37 34.23
N MET A 190 6.00 -9.77 33.43
CA MET A 190 5.66 -8.70 32.49
C MET A 190 4.69 -9.18 31.40
N ILE A 191 4.97 -10.34 30.79
CA ILE A 191 4.07 -10.94 29.79
C ILE A 191 2.72 -11.30 30.43
N LYS A 192 2.72 -11.88 31.64
CA LYS A 192 1.48 -12.17 32.38
C LYS A 192 0.68 -10.89 32.68
N ARG A 193 1.36 -9.82 33.11
CA ARG A 193 0.70 -8.52 33.38
C ARG A 193 0.08 -7.95 32.12
N PHE A 194 0.76 -8.05 30.97
CA PHE A 194 0.19 -7.64 29.69
C PHE A 194 -1.05 -8.46 29.31
N VAL A 195 -1.01 -9.80 29.47
CA VAL A 195 -2.20 -10.66 29.28
C VAL A 195 -3.35 -10.21 30.16
N GLN A 196 -3.06 -9.85 31.43
CA GLN A 196 -4.06 -9.36 32.35
C GLN A 196 -4.63 -7.99 31.92
N VAL A 197 -3.80 -7.05 31.43
CA VAL A 197 -4.24 -5.78 30.86
C VAL A 197 -5.20 -5.99 29.69
N VAL A 198 -4.88 -6.87 28.76
CA VAL A 198 -5.76 -7.20 27.62
C VAL A 198 -7.10 -7.77 28.12
N LYS A 199 -7.08 -8.57 29.18
CA LYS A 199 -8.30 -9.11 29.80
C LYS A 199 -9.12 -8.04 30.52
N GLU A 200 -8.48 -7.13 31.27
CA GLU A 200 -9.11 -6.05 32.03
C GLU A 200 -9.73 -4.99 31.12
N LYS A 201 -8.99 -4.53 30.11
CA LYS A 201 -9.44 -3.54 29.12
C LYS A 201 -10.45 -4.12 28.13
N ASP A 202 -10.37 -5.42 27.89
CA ASP A 202 -11.20 -6.20 26.97
C ASP A 202 -11.42 -5.49 25.62
N PRO A 203 -10.34 -5.16 24.86
CA PRO A 203 -10.44 -4.47 23.60
C PRO A 203 -11.09 -5.34 22.51
N ASP A 204 -11.86 -4.72 21.62
CA ASP A 204 -12.38 -5.37 20.41
C ASP A 204 -11.31 -5.42 19.31
N VAL A 205 -10.44 -4.40 19.31
CA VAL A 205 -9.38 -4.22 18.33
C VAL A 205 -8.04 -4.06 19.04
N ILE A 206 -7.07 -4.89 18.68
CA ILE A 206 -5.67 -4.77 19.08
C ILE A 206 -4.90 -4.19 17.92
N ILE A 207 -4.26 -3.04 18.12
CA ILE A 207 -3.55 -2.28 17.10
C ILE A 207 -2.04 -2.41 17.31
N THR A 208 -1.32 -2.65 16.22
CA THR A 208 0.14 -2.70 16.21
C THR A 208 0.71 -1.93 15.01
N TYR A 209 2.00 -1.61 15.06
CA TYR A 209 2.73 -1.09 13.91
C TYR A 209 3.79 -2.08 13.48
N ASN A 210 3.54 -2.83 12.39
CA ASN A 210 4.36 -3.96 11.92
C ASN A 210 4.37 -5.18 12.86
N GLY A 211 3.31 -5.30 13.67
CA GLY A 211 3.18 -6.36 14.66
C GLY A 211 3.04 -7.77 14.08
N ASP A 212 2.58 -7.90 12.83
CA ASP A 212 2.57 -9.18 12.12
C ASP A 212 3.98 -9.77 11.92
N ASN A 213 4.99 -8.89 11.78
CA ASN A 213 6.36 -9.32 11.49
C ASN A 213 7.29 -9.27 12.70
N PHE A 214 6.95 -8.48 13.74
CA PHE A 214 7.84 -8.28 14.88
C PHE A 214 7.16 -8.54 16.22
N ASP A 215 6.29 -7.66 16.70
CA ASP A 215 5.80 -7.66 18.09
C ASP A 215 5.15 -8.97 18.48
N LEU A 216 4.15 -9.41 17.74
CA LEU A 216 3.39 -10.62 18.07
C LEU A 216 4.20 -11.91 17.89
N PRO A 217 4.93 -12.14 16.78
CA PRO A 217 5.80 -13.31 16.66
C PRO A 217 6.89 -13.35 17.73
N TYR A 218 7.45 -12.20 18.12
CA TYR A 218 8.45 -12.12 19.17
C TYR A 218 7.86 -12.47 20.54
N LEU A 219 6.73 -11.86 20.85
CA LEU A 219 5.99 -12.09 22.10
C LEU A 219 5.55 -13.57 22.23
N ILE A 220 5.05 -14.19 21.15
CA ILE A 220 4.69 -15.62 21.11
C ILE A 220 5.92 -16.47 21.46
N LYS A 221 7.06 -16.22 20.79
CA LYS A 221 8.28 -17.03 21.00
C LYS A 221 8.84 -16.87 22.41
N ARG A 222 8.77 -15.65 22.99
CA ARG A 222 9.19 -15.41 24.37
C ARG A 222 8.25 -16.06 25.37
N ALA A 223 6.93 -15.94 25.16
CA ALA A 223 5.94 -16.57 26.02
C ALA A 223 6.10 -18.10 26.05
N GLU A 224 6.32 -18.75 24.91
CA GLU A 224 6.61 -20.19 24.82
C GLU A 224 7.87 -20.55 25.60
N LYS A 225 8.98 -19.81 25.41
CA LYS A 225 10.25 -20.04 26.11
C LYS A 225 10.13 -19.91 27.64
N LEU A 226 9.30 -18.99 28.10
CA LEU A 226 9.08 -18.71 29.54
C LEU A 226 7.95 -19.53 30.15
N GLY A 227 7.26 -20.38 29.37
CA GLY A 227 6.13 -21.17 29.82
C GLY A 227 4.93 -20.31 30.26
N VAL A 228 4.69 -19.21 29.54
CA VAL A 228 3.53 -18.32 29.76
C VAL A 228 2.48 -18.59 28.70
N ARG A 229 1.26 -18.82 29.11
CA ARG A 229 0.13 -18.94 28.21
C ARG A 229 -0.32 -17.56 27.75
N LEU A 230 -0.10 -17.24 26.46
CA LEU A 230 -0.38 -15.91 25.88
C LEU A 230 -1.85 -15.80 25.46
N VAL A 231 -2.74 -15.60 26.44
CA VAL A 231 -4.20 -15.50 26.23
C VAL A 231 -4.57 -14.07 25.84
N LEU A 232 -4.56 -13.77 24.56
CA LEU A 232 -4.96 -12.46 24.01
C LEU A 232 -6.35 -12.48 23.35
N GLY A 233 -6.84 -13.65 22.93
CA GLY A 233 -8.14 -13.81 22.28
C GLY A 233 -9.29 -14.02 23.25
N ARG A 234 -10.52 -14.02 22.70
CA ARG A 234 -11.77 -14.30 23.40
C ARG A 234 -12.31 -15.71 23.14
N ASP A 235 -11.67 -16.45 22.25
CA ASP A 235 -12.03 -17.86 22.01
C ASP A 235 -11.57 -18.71 23.21
N LYS A 236 -12.49 -19.49 23.78
CA LYS A 236 -12.18 -20.31 24.97
C LYS A 236 -11.27 -21.50 24.64
N GLU A 237 -11.35 -22.00 23.42
CA GLU A 237 -10.56 -23.19 22.97
C GLU A 237 -9.18 -22.79 22.45
N HIS A 238 -9.10 -21.67 21.74
CA HIS A 238 -7.88 -21.18 21.07
C HIS A 238 -7.68 -19.67 21.30
N PRO A 239 -7.42 -19.26 22.56
CA PRO A 239 -7.27 -17.84 22.89
C PRO A 239 -5.88 -17.28 22.58
N GLU A 240 -4.91 -18.13 22.22
CA GLU A 240 -3.55 -17.72 21.89
C GLU A 240 -3.48 -17.15 20.47
N PRO A 241 -2.65 -16.12 20.23
CA PRO A 241 -2.39 -15.62 18.88
C PRO A 241 -1.82 -16.71 17.98
N LYS A 242 -2.28 -16.76 16.74
CA LYS A 242 -1.85 -17.75 15.75
C LYS A 242 -1.21 -17.09 14.55
N ILE A 243 0.03 -17.48 14.23
CA ILE A 243 0.70 -17.06 13.01
C ILE A 243 0.11 -17.82 11.82
N GLN A 244 -0.37 -17.09 10.82
CA GLN A 244 -0.88 -17.64 9.57
C GLN A 244 0.00 -17.24 8.40
N ARG A 245 0.15 -18.15 7.43
CA ARG A 245 0.84 -17.83 6.17
C ARG A 245 -0.13 -17.17 5.19
N MET A 246 0.25 -16.01 4.66
CA MET A 246 -0.48 -15.27 3.64
C MET A 246 0.38 -15.07 2.39
N GLY A 247 0.34 -16.04 1.46
CA GLY A 247 1.24 -16.03 0.31
C GLY A 247 2.70 -16.15 0.75
N ASP A 248 3.50 -15.11 0.46
CA ASP A 248 4.92 -15.04 0.83
C ASP A 248 5.17 -14.32 2.17
N SER A 249 4.12 -13.84 2.84
CA SER A 249 4.18 -13.16 4.14
C SER A 249 3.48 -13.96 5.24
N PHE A 250 3.58 -13.45 6.46
CA PHE A 250 2.87 -13.98 7.62
C PHE A 250 1.97 -12.90 8.21
N ALA A 251 0.91 -13.32 8.87
CA ALA A 251 0.01 -12.47 9.62
C ALA A 251 -0.38 -13.15 10.92
N VAL A 252 -0.70 -12.38 11.96
CA VAL A 252 -1.12 -12.94 13.25
C VAL A 252 -2.61 -12.70 13.45
N GLU A 253 -3.31 -13.78 13.75
CA GLU A 253 -4.74 -13.77 14.08
C GLU A 253 -4.93 -13.92 15.58
N ILE A 254 -5.86 -13.16 16.16
CA ILE A 254 -6.27 -13.22 17.56
C ILE A 254 -7.78 -13.51 17.59
N LYS A 255 -8.16 -14.74 17.87
CA LYS A 255 -9.56 -15.18 17.78
C LYS A 255 -10.50 -14.38 18.71
N GLY A 256 -11.55 -13.83 18.12
CA GLY A 256 -12.54 -13.02 18.82
C GLY A 256 -12.14 -11.56 19.06
N ARG A 257 -11.00 -11.13 18.55
CA ARG A 257 -10.57 -9.72 18.46
C ARG A 257 -10.04 -9.42 17.09
N ILE A 258 -10.15 -8.19 16.62
CA ILE A 258 -9.54 -7.73 15.39
C ILE A 258 -8.10 -7.35 15.69
N HIS A 259 -7.13 -8.09 15.18
CA HIS A 259 -5.75 -7.62 15.15
C HIS A 259 -5.57 -6.71 13.91
N PHE A 260 -5.31 -5.43 14.16
CA PHE A 260 -5.16 -4.39 13.16
C PHE A 260 -3.71 -3.92 13.09
N ASP A 261 -2.95 -4.46 12.13
CA ASP A 261 -1.59 -4.00 11.85
C ASP A 261 -1.64 -2.78 10.91
N LEU A 262 -1.15 -1.64 11.38
CA LEU A 262 -1.13 -0.38 10.63
C LEU A 262 -0.17 -0.40 9.43
N PHE A 263 0.92 -1.16 9.51
CA PHE A 263 1.99 -1.08 8.51
C PHE A 263 1.55 -1.41 7.08
N PRO A 264 0.81 -2.50 6.79
CA PRO A 264 0.32 -2.77 5.45
C PRO A 264 -0.70 -1.72 4.96
N VAL A 265 -1.53 -1.20 5.87
CA VAL A 265 -2.54 -0.18 5.56
C VAL A 265 -1.87 1.14 5.15
N VAL A 266 -0.91 1.61 5.94
CA VAL A 266 -0.14 2.83 5.67
C VAL A 266 0.58 2.74 4.33
N ARG A 267 1.25 1.63 4.06
CA ARG A 267 1.96 1.40 2.78
C ARG A 267 1.05 1.39 1.56
N ARG A 268 -0.20 0.97 1.73
CA ARG A 268 -1.20 0.99 0.66
C ARG A 268 -1.82 2.37 0.46
N THR A 269 -1.95 3.16 1.53
CA THR A 269 -2.78 4.37 1.57
C THR A 269 -1.97 5.65 1.28
N ILE A 270 -0.75 5.73 1.77
CA ILE A 270 0.09 6.93 1.63
C ILE A 270 1.45 6.58 1.02
N ASN A 271 2.02 7.55 0.31
CA ASN A 271 3.34 7.39 -0.31
C ASN A 271 4.37 8.26 0.42
N LEU A 272 5.24 7.62 1.21
CA LEU A 272 6.29 8.27 1.98
C LEU A 272 7.67 7.73 1.60
N PRO A 273 8.74 8.53 1.80
CA PRO A 273 10.11 8.08 1.62
C PRO A 273 10.47 6.90 2.53
N THR A 274 10.01 6.95 3.79
CA THR A 274 10.16 5.88 4.79
C THR A 274 8.83 5.63 5.48
N TYR A 275 8.65 4.41 5.99
CA TYR A 275 7.46 4.00 6.71
C TYR A 275 7.80 3.60 8.15
N THR A 276 8.72 4.36 8.79
CA THR A 276 8.91 4.25 10.24
C THR A 276 7.71 4.87 10.95
N LEU A 277 7.45 4.44 12.19
CA LEU A 277 6.32 4.97 12.96
C LEU A 277 6.38 6.50 13.08
N GLU A 278 7.59 7.05 13.32
CA GLU A 278 7.81 8.50 13.41
C GLU A 278 7.45 9.25 12.13
N ALA A 279 7.95 8.74 10.99
CA ALA A 279 7.71 9.38 9.70
C ALA A 279 6.21 9.38 9.32
N VAL A 280 5.51 8.29 9.64
CA VAL A 280 4.06 8.18 9.41
C VAL A 280 3.28 9.07 10.37
N TYR A 281 3.66 9.10 11.65
CA TYR A 281 3.02 9.91 12.67
C TYR A 281 3.12 11.40 12.35
N GLU A 282 4.30 11.85 11.94
CA GLU A 282 4.51 13.22 11.49
C GLU A 282 3.73 13.55 10.21
N ALA A 283 3.77 12.67 9.21
CA ALA A 283 3.11 12.90 7.92
C ALA A 283 1.58 12.91 8.02
N VAL A 284 0.99 12.10 8.90
CA VAL A 284 -0.47 11.93 9.01
C VAL A 284 -1.07 12.90 10.03
N LEU A 285 -0.43 13.08 11.17
CA LEU A 285 -0.98 13.85 12.30
C LEU A 285 -0.23 15.17 12.56
N GLY A 286 0.88 15.44 11.87
CA GLY A 286 1.69 16.63 12.08
C GLY A 286 2.40 16.65 13.45
N LYS A 287 2.49 15.51 14.12
CA LYS A 287 3.08 15.35 15.45
C LYS A 287 4.45 14.68 15.36
N THR A 288 5.35 15.07 16.23
CA THR A 288 6.67 14.43 16.37
C THR A 288 6.75 13.61 17.64
N LYS A 289 7.60 12.60 17.66
CA LYS A 289 7.95 11.79 18.83
C LYS A 289 9.45 11.63 18.95
N SER A 290 9.91 11.13 20.07
CA SER A 290 11.32 10.80 20.31
C SER A 290 11.81 9.77 19.30
N LYS A 291 13.10 9.85 18.94
CA LYS A 291 13.77 8.86 18.07
C LYS A 291 14.87 8.18 18.86
N LEU A 292 14.84 6.85 18.89
CA LEU A 292 15.90 6.02 19.44
C LEU A 292 16.19 4.87 18.46
N GLY A 293 17.48 4.61 18.21
CA GLY A 293 17.90 3.45 17.42
C GLY A 293 18.02 2.19 18.27
N ALA A 294 17.87 1.01 17.66
CA ALA A 294 17.95 -0.28 18.37
C ALA A 294 19.27 -0.47 19.18
N GLU A 295 20.39 0.08 18.69
CA GLU A 295 21.66 0.06 19.39
C GLU A 295 21.73 1.06 20.56
N GLU A 296 21.08 2.20 20.43
CA GLU A 296 20.92 3.13 21.54
C GLU A 296 20.10 2.51 22.65
N ILE A 297 19.07 1.75 22.32
CA ILE A 297 18.25 0.99 23.30
C ILE A 297 19.12 0.00 24.09
N ALA A 298 20.01 -0.74 23.45
CA ALA A 298 20.91 -1.67 24.13
C ALA A 298 21.90 -0.95 25.05
N ALA A 299 22.44 0.20 24.62
CA ALA A 299 23.38 1.01 25.43
C ALA A 299 22.69 1.79 26.58
N ILE A 300 21.44 2.17 26.37
CA ILE A 300 20.60 2.95 27.29
C ILE A 300 20.11 2.12 28.49
N TRP A 301 20.04 0.78 28.36
CA TRP A 301 19.52 -0.11 29.38
C TRP A 301 20.37 -0.21 30.69
N GLU A 302 21.51 0.48 30.73
CA GLU A 302 22.47 0.34 31.84
C GLU A 302 22.33 1.40 32.94
N THR A 303 21.73 2.59 32.67
CA THR A 303 21.60 3.67 33.65
C THR A 303 20.14 4.04 33.93
N GLU A 304 19.84 4.49 35.14
CA GLU A 304 18.46 4.87 35.56
C GLU A 304 17.89 6.01 34.68
N GLU A 305 18.68 7.04 34.40
CA GLU A 305 18.22 8.16 33.57
C GLU A 305 17.94 7.72 32.13
N SER A 306 18.74 6.84 31.60
CA SER A 306 18.58 6.29 30.27
C SER A 306 17.35 5.37 30.19
N MET A 307 17.09 4.57 31.23
CA MET A 307 15.88 3.75 31.33
C MET A 307 14.59 4.59 31.38
N LYS A 308 14.59 5.75 32.06
CA LYS A 308 13.46 6.67 32.04
C LYS A 308 13.16 7.22 30.65
N LYS A 309 14.21 7.57 29.90
CA LYS A 309 14.08 8.00 28.47
C LYS A 309 13.51 6.88 27.60
N LEU A 310 13.97 5.64 27.79
CA LEU A 310 13.44 4.50 27.05
C LEU A 310 11.98 4.22 27.40
N ALA A 311 11.59 4.31 28.66
CA ALA A 311 10.20 4.16 29.05
C ALA A 311 9.28 5.24 28.44
N GLN A 312 9.77 6.49 28.37
CA GLN A 312 9.06 7.56 27.67
C GLN A 312 8.92 7.26 26.17
N TYR A 313 10.00 6.85 25.52
CA TYR A 313 10.01 6.47 24.10
C TYR A 313 9.00 5.34 23.83
N SER A 314 9.06 4.26 24.61
CA SER A 314 8.14 3.11 24.45
C SER A 314 6.67 3.52 24.65
N MET A 315 6.38 4.37 25.66
CA MET A 315 5.04 4.92 25.87
C MET A 315 4.57 5.77 24.69
N GLU A 316 5.46 6.60 24.14
CA GLU A 316 5.16 7.42 22.96
C GLU A 316 4.87 6.56 21.72
N ASP A 317 5.54 5.40 21.56
CA ASP A 317 5.30 4.46 20.46
C ASP A 317 3.91 3.83 20.54
N ALA A 318 3.50 3.36 21.70
CA ALA A 318 2.14 2.85 21.90
C ALA A 318 1.09 3.96 21.67
N ARG A 319 1.33 5.18 22.16
CA ARG A 319 0.43 6.33 21.96
C ARG A 319 0.33 6.72 20.49
N ALA A 320 1.45 6.81 19.77
CA ALA A 320 1.45 7.12 18.34
C ALA A 320 0.73 6.04 17.52
N THR A 321 0.96 4.76 17.84
CA THR A 321 0.27 3.63 17.24
C THR A 321 -1.23 3.69 17.47
N TYR A 322 -1.67 4.04 18.70
CA TYR A 322 -3.08 4.22 19.03
C TYR A 322 -3.72 5.36 18.23
N GLU A 323 -3.09 6.55 18.21
CA GLU A 323 -3.61 7.71 17.50
C GLU A 323 -3.69 7.49 15.98
N LEU A 324 -2.69 6.85 15.39
CA LEU A 324 -2.74 6.41 13.98
C LEU A 324 -3.84 5.37 13.76
N GLY A 325 -4.03 4.46 14.70
CA GLY A 325 -5.12 3.49 14.67
C GLY A 325 -6.48 4.17 14.63
N LYS A 326 -6.70 5.19 15.44
CA LYS A 326 -7.94 6.01 15.43
C LYS A 326 -8.19 6.71 14.09
N GLU A 327 -7.13 7.05 13.36
CA GLU A 327 -7.26 7.70 12.05
C GLU A 327 -7.52 6.69 10.91
N PHE A 328 -6.84 5.53 10.93
CA PHE A 328 -6.93 4.57 9.82
C PHE A 328 -8.03 3.51 9.99
N PHE A 329 -8.32 3.07 11.22
CA PHE A 329 -9.28 1.99 11.45
C PHE A 329 -10.70 2.28 10.92
N PRO A 330 -11.29 3.49 11.09
CA PRO A 330 -12.61 3.79 10.55
C PRO A 330 -12.67 3.68 9.02
N MET A 331 -11.62 4.07 8.32
CA MET A 331 -11.54 3.93 6.85
C MET A 331 -11.47 2.46 6.45
N GLU A 332 -10.71 1.64 7.16
CA GLU A 332 -10.63 0.20 6.91
C GLU A 332 -11.94 -0.52 7.26
N ALA A 333 -12.64 -0.07 8.29
CA ALA A 333 -13.97 -0.59 8.62
C ALA A 333 -14.99 -0.28 7.51
N GLU A 334 -14.99 0.94 6.95
CA GLU A 334 -15.84 1.27 5.79
C GLU A 334 -15.45 0.46 4.54
N LEU A 335 -14.15 0.21 4.34
CA LEU A 335 -13.69 -0.65 3.26
C LEU A 335 -14.11 -2.11 3.47
N ALA A 336 -14.05 -2.61 4.69
CA ALA A 336 -14.52 -3.95 5.06
C ALA A 336 -16.03 -4.13 4.80
N LYS A 337 -16.86 -3.13 5.16
CA LYS A 337 -18.29 -3.10 4.83
C LYS A 337 -18.52 -3.15 3.32
N LEU A 338 -17.81 -2.34 2.57
CA LEU A 338 -17.93 -2.27 1.12
C LEU A 338 -17.57 -3.62 0.46
N ILE A 339 -16.46 -4.21 0.87
CA ILE A 339 -15.93 -5.48 0.34
C ILE A 339 -16.75 -6.68 0.83
N GLY A 340 -17.29 -6.63 2.04
CA GLY A 340 -17.99 -7.75 2.68
C GLY A 340 -17.05 -8.81 3.25
N GLN A 341 -15.86 -8.39 3.73
CA GLN A 341 -14.88 -9.25 4.39
C GLN A 341 -14.45 -8.60 5.72
N SER A 342 -13.81 -9.39 6.61
CA SER A 342 -13.35 -8.88 7.90
C SER A 342 -12.28 -7.78 7.74
N VAL A 343 -12.16 -6.89 8.73
CA VAL A 343 -11.10 -5.87 8.74
C VAL A 343 -9.71 -6.52 8.74
N TRP A 344 -9.55 -7.66 9.41
CA TRP A 344 -8.30 -8.41 9.41
C TRP A 344 -7.86 -8.82 8.00
N ASP A 345 -8.79 -9.32 7.18
CA ASP A 345 -8.54 -9.68 5.79
C ASP A 345 -8.28 -8.47 4.90
N VAL A 346 -9.13 -7.43 5.02
CA VAL A 346 -9.10 -6.24 4.17
C VAL A 346 -7.82 -5.43 4.40
N SER A 347 -7.42 -5.24 5.66
CA SER A 347 -6.20 -4.48 6.00
C SER A 347 -4.91 -5.09 5.43
N ARG A 348 -4.90 -6.40 5.19
CA ARG A 348 -3.75 -7.16 4.64
C ARG A 348 -3.87 -7.44 3.14
N SER A 349 -5.00 -7.08 2.54
CA SER A 349 -5.25 -7.32 1.12
C SER A 349 -4.57 -6.29 0.23
N SER A 350 -4.01 -6.75 -0.89
CA SER A 350 -3.65 -5.85 -1.99
C SER A 350 -4.91 -5.26 -2.63
N THR A 351 -4.75 -4.13 -3.33
CA THR A 351 -5.88 -3.49 -4.03
C THR A 351 -6.56 -4.43 -5.04
N GLY A 352 -5.77 -5.27 -5.73
CA GLY A 352 -6.32 -6.30 -6.62
C GLY A 352 -7.18 -7.35 -5.90
N ASN A 353 -6.75 -7.79 -4.70
CA ASN A 353 -7.55 -8.72 -3.90
C ASN A 353 -8.84 -8.07 -3.38
N LEU A 354 -8.82 -6.78 -3.02
CA LEU A 354 -10.03 -6.05 -2.64
C LEU A 354 -11.06 -6.02 -3.78
N VAL A 355 -10.62 -5.73 -5.00
CA VAL A 355 -11.48 -5.78 -6.19
C VAL A 355 -12.02 -7.19 -6.40
N GLU A 356 -11.17 -8.23 -6.29
CA GLU A 356 -11.59 -9.62 -6.48
C GLU A 356 -12.67 -10.05 -5.47
N TRP A 357 -12.50 -9.73 -4.18
CA TRP A 357 -13.51 -10.04 -3.16
C TRP A 357 -14.83 -9.30 -3.42
N TYR A 358 -14.77 -8.05 -3.81
CA TYR A 358 -15.96 -7.30 -4.17
C TYR A 358 -16.67 -7.88 -5.40
N LEU A 359 -15.92 -8.24 -6.44
CA LEU A 359 -16.47 -8.90 -7.64
C LEU A 359 -17.08 -10.26 -7.32
N LEU A 360 -16.46 -11.09 -6.48
CA LEU A 360 -17.02 -12.38 -6.05
C LEU A 360 -18.37 -12.20 -5.33
N ARG A 361 -18.47 -11.22 -4.44
CA ARG A 361 -19.72 -10.89 -3.75
C ARG A 361 -20.80 -10.43 -4.72
N VAL A 362 -20.48 -9.52 -5.64
CA VAL A 362 -21.44 -9.03 -6.63
C VAL A 362 -21.80 -10.11 -7.65
N ALA A 363 -20.83 -10.93 -8.07
CA ALA A 363 -21.08 -12.07 -8.95
C ALA A 363 -22.10 -13.03 -8.35
N TYR A 364 -21.95 -13.40 -7.08
CA TYR A 364 -22.93 -14.23 -6.39
C TYR A 364 -24.32 -13.57 -6.36
N ALA A 365 -24.41 -12.28 -5.98
CA ALA A 365 -25.67 -11.54 -5.90
C ALA A 365 -26.37 -11.41 -7.27
N ARG A 366 -25.61 -11.34 -8.36
CA ARG A 366 -26.12 -11.24 -9.75
C ARG A 366 -26.24 -12.56 -10.48
N ASN A 367 -26.06 -13.67 -9.77
CA ASN A 367 -26.07 -15.04 -10.31
C ASN A 367 -25.04 -15.27 -11.43
N GLU A 368 -23.87 -14.59 -11.33
CA GLU A 368 -22.72 -14.79 -12.20
C GLU A 368 -21.83 -15.92 -11.65
N LEU A 369 -21.27 -16.72 -12.54
CA LEU A 369 -20.25 -17.71 -12.20
C LEU A 369 -18.88 -17.01 -12.26
N ALA A 370 -18.10 -17.07 -11.18
CA ALA A 370 -16.79 -16.44 -11.16
C ALA A 370 -15.78 -17.25 -12.00
N PRO A 371 -15.00 -16.59 -12.88
CA PRO A 371 -13.91 -17.24 -13.60
C PRO A 371 -12.86 -17.81 -12.65
N ASN A 372 -12.12 -18.81 -13.11
CA ASN A 372 -11.01 -19.38 -12.36
C ASN A 372 -9.80 -18.45 -12.34
N LYS A 373 -8.98 -18.54 -11.28
CA LYS A 373 -7.61 -18.02 -11.32
C LYS A 373 -6.79 -18.80 -12.35
N PRO A 374 -5.79 -18.18 -12.97
CA PRO A 374 -4.90 -18.88 -13.89
C PRO A 374 -4.12 -19.96 -13.16
N ASP A 375 -3.88 -21.06 -13.85
CA ASP A 375 -2.86 -22.02 -13.45
C ASP A 375 -1.44 -21.42 -13.65
N GLU A 376 -0.40 -22.19 -13.33
CA GLU A 376 0.99 -21.71 -13.42
C GLU A 376 1.44 -21.41 -14.86
N GLU A 377 0.98 -22.21 -15.84
CA GLU A 377 1.34 -22.04 -17.24
C GLU A 377 0.66 -20.79 -17.83
N GLU A 378 -0.63 -20.64 -17.60
CA GLU A 378 -1.41 -19.47 -17.99
C GLU A 378 -0.86 -18.20 -17.31
N TYR A 379 -0.51 -18.27 -16.02
CA TYR A 379 0.11 -17.16 -15.31
C TYR A 379 1.43 -16.73 -15.94
N LYS A 380 2.30 -17.69 -16.28
CA LYS A 380 3.57 -17.41 -16.98
C LYS A 380 3.33 -16.81 -18.38
N ARG A 381 2.29 -17.28 -19.09
CA ARG A 381 1.88 -16.72 -20.38
C ARG A 381 1.44 -15.26 -20.23
N ARG A 382 0.56 -14.96 -19.26
CA ARG A 382 0.09 -13.60 -18.98
C ARG A 382 1.22 -12.65 -18.60
N LEU A 383 2.21 -13.10 -17.82
CA LEU A 383 3.38 -12.30 -17.45
C LEU A 383 4.24 -11.86 -18.64
N ARG A 384 4.27 -12.63 -19.73
CA ARG A 384 5.04 -12.31 -20.94
C ARG A 384 4.33 -11.31 -21.85
N THR A 385 3.04 -11.09 -21.64
CA THR A 385 2.25 -10.16 -22.45
C THR A 385 2.36 -8.74 -21.87
N THR A 386 2.73 -7.79 -22.72
CA THR A 386 2.79 -6.36 -22.37
C THR A 386 1.87 -5.57 -23.29
N TYR A 387 1.49 -4.38 -22.86
CA TYR A 387 0.74 -3.41 -23.66
C TYR A 387 1.17 -1.99 -23.32
N LEU A 388 0.84 -1.04 -24.19
CA LEU A 388 1.21 0.36 -24.00
C LEU A 388 0.37 1.00 -22.89
N GLY A 389 1.02 1.58 -21.89
CA GLY A 389 0.40 2.27 -20.76
C GLY A 389 -0.21 3.63 -21.09
N GLY A 390 -0.43 4.45 -20.05
CA GLY A 390 -0.95 5.80 -20.18
C GLY A 390 0.01 6.76 -20.92
N TYR A 391 -0.55 7.88 -21.39
CA TYR A 391 0.22 8.93 -22.07
C TYR A 391 1.08 9.70 -21.07
N VAL A 392 2.33 9.93 -21.42
CA VAL A 392 3.24 10.82 -20.69
C VAL A 392 3.97 11.71 -21.70
N LYS A 393 3.62 13.00 -21.69
CA LYS A 393 4.29 14.02 -22.52
C LYS A 393 5.70 14.29 -22.00
N GLU A 394 6.68 14.47 -22.89
CA GLU A 394 7.97 15.03 -22.52
C GLU A 394 7.77 16.46 -22.01
N PRO A 395 8.32 16.84 -20.84
CA PRO A 395 8.07 18.16 -20.30
C PRO A 395 8.79 19.27 -21.08
N GLU A 396 8.17 20.43 -21.12
CA GLU A 396 8.83 21.69 -21.46
C GLU A 396 9.77 22.06 -20.30
N LYS A 397 11.07 21.80 -20.48
CA LYS A 397 12.07 21.96 -19.41
C LYS A 397 12.19 23.41 -18.97
N GLY A 398 12.51 23.63 -17.68
CA GLY A 398 12.81 24.94 -17.11
C GLY A 398 11.76 25.42 -16.12
N LEU A 399 11.87 26.71 -15.77
CA LEU A 399 10.96 27.40 -14.85
C LEU A 399 9.84 28.09 -15.65
N TRP A 400 8.63 27.82 -15.23
CA TRP A 400 7.41 28.42 -15.79
C TRP A 400 6.59 29.08 -14.70
N GLU A 401 5.81 30.09 -15.08
CA GLU A 401 4.96 30.86 -14.18
C GLU A 401 3.48 30.78 -14.59
N ASN A 402 2.59 31.05 -13.63
CA ASN A 402 1.16 31.14 -13.82
C ASN A 402 0.56 29.89 -14.49
N ILE A 403 0.70 28.77 -13.81
CA ILE A 403 0.40 27.43 -14.34
C ILE A 403 -0.94 26.95 -13.80
N ILE A 404 -1.83 26.49 -14.67
CA ILE A 404 -3.01 25.71 -14.29
C ILE A 404 -2.70 24.22 -14.30
N TYR A 405 -3.40 23.46 -13.46
CA TYR A 405 -3.43 22.00 -13.52
C TYR A 405 -4.87 21.54 -13.74
N LEU A 406 -5.05 20.80 -14.82
CA LEU A 406 -6.32 20.17 -15.19
C LEU A 406 -6.14 18.66 -15.16
N ASP A 407 -7.14 17.93 -14.61
CA ASP A 407 -7.08 16.47 -14.49
C ASP A 407 -8.46 15.85 -14.76
N PHE A 408 -8.48 14.69 -15.38
CA PHE A 408 -9.71 13.95 -15.60
C PHE A 408 -10.22 13.32 -14.30
N ARG A 409 -11.48 13.53 -13.99
CA ARG A 409 -12.13 12.86 -12.85
C ARG A 409 -12.17 11.36 -13.05
N SER A 410 -11.33 10.60 -12.29
CA SER A 410 -11.29 9.15 -12.33
C SER A 410 -11.22 8.59 -13.77
N LEU A 411 -10.24 9.01 -14.57
CA LEU A 411 -10.16 8.76 -16.01
C LEU A 411 -10.46 7.30 -16.39
N TYR A 412 -9.74 6.33 -15.85
CA TYR A 412 -9.89 4.94 -16.24
C TYR A 412 -11.24 4.33 -15.82
N PRO A 413 -11.74 4.51 -14.59
CA PRO A 413 -13.11 4.14 -14.25
C PRO A 413 -14.16 4.75 -15.17
N SER A 414 -14.03 6.04 -15.49
CA SER A 414 -14.96 6.73 -16.40
C SER A 414 -14.93 6.17 -17.82
N ILE A 415 -13.74 5.81 -18.33
CA ILE A 415 -13.59 5.14 -19.63
C ILE A 415 -14.28 3.78 -19.61
N ILE A 416 -14.01 2.96 -18.58
CA ILE A 416 -14.61 1.61 -18.47
C ILE A 416 -16.13 1.69 -18.52
N VAL A 417 -16.74 2.61 -17.79
CA VAL A 417 -18.20 2.78 -17.78
C VAL A 417 -18.70 3.36 -19.10
N THR A 418 -18.07 4.43 -19.60
CA THR A 418 -18.52 5.12 -20.82
C THR A 418 -18.50 4.23 -22.04
N HIS A 419 -17.43 3.43 -22.21
CA HIS A 419 -17.24 2.56 -23.37
C HIS A 419 -17.63 1.10 -23.12
N ASN A 420 -18.21 0.83 -21.94
CA ASN A 420 -18.68 -0.52 -21.56
C ASN A 420 -17.59 -1.58 -21.64
N VAL A 421 -16.38 -1.26 -21.16
CA VAL A 421 -15.18 -2.12 -21.27
C VAL A 421 -15.22 -3.25 -20.24
N SER A 422 -15.43 -4.48 -20.70
CA SER A 422 -15.53 -5.64 -19.83
C SER A 422 -15.26 -6.93 -20.64
N PRO A 423 -14.76 -8.01 -20.02
CA PRO A 423 -14.57 -9.29 -20.72
C PRO A 423 -15.83 -9.86 -21.35
N ASP A 424 -17.00 -9.60 -20.77
CA ASP A 424 -18.31 -10.08 -21.26
C ASP A 424 -18.88 -9.25 -22.41
N THR A 425 -18.37 -8.05 -22.65
CA THR A 425 -18.77 -7.16 -23.76
C THR A 425 -17.78 -7.14 -24.91
N LEU A 426 -16.56 -7.65 -24.68
CA LEU A 426 -15.47 -7.70 -25.67
C LEU A 426 -15.82 -8.64 -26.83
N GLU A 427 -15.74 -8.13 -28.07
CA GLU A 427 -15.98 -8.87 -29.33
C GLU A 427 -17.24 -9.75 -29.30
N LYS A 428 -18.33 -9.27 -28.68
CA LYS A 428 -19.57 -10.03 -28.49
C LYS A 428 -20.28 -10.31 -29.79
N GLU A 429 -20.46 -11.58 -30.11
CA GLU A 429 -21.23 -12.00 -31.28
C GLU A 429 -22.70 -11.55 -31.20
N GLY A 430 -23.25 -11.11 -32.34
CA GLY A 430 -24.64 -10.69 -32.44
C GLY A 430 -24.95 -9.30 -31.88
N CYS A 431 -23.97 -8.59 -31.39
CA CYS A 431 -24.11 -7.21 -30.93
C CYS A 431 -24.30 -6.26 -32.12
N LYS A 432 -25.18 -5.27 -31.99
CA LYS A 432 -25.48 -4.30 -33.04
C LYS A 432 -24.71 -3.00 -32.90
N ASN A 433 -24.48 -2.55 -31.66
CA ASN A 433 -23.84 -1.29 -31.35
C ASN A 433 -22.52 -1.54 -30.61
N TYR A 434 -21.42 -1.03 -31.17
CA TYR A 434 -20.09 -1.17 -30.57
C TYR A 434 -19.42 0.18 -30.38
N ASP A 435 -18.69 0.32 -29.28
CA ASP A 435 -17.59 1.28 -29.20
C ASP A 435 -16.29 0.59 -29.57
N VAL A 436 -15.48 1.26 -30.39
CA VAL A 436 -14.21 0.71 -30.91
C VAL A 436 -13.05 1.44 -30.25
N ALA A 437 -12.19 0.69 -29.57
CA ALA A 437 -11.00 1.24 -28.92
C ALA A 437 -10.02 1.81 -29.97
N PRO A 438 -9.58 3.09 -29.83
CA PRO A 438 -8.72 3.73 -30.82
C PRO A 438 -7.38 2.99 -30.91
N ILE A 439 -6.84 2.89 -32.14
CA ILE A 439 -5.56 2.27 -32.49
C ILE A 439 -5.58 0.74 -32.34
N VAL A 440 -6.03 0.20 -31.20
CA VAL A 440 -6.00 -1.25 -30.91
C VAL A 440 -7.18 -2.01 -31.55
N GLY A 441 -8.29 -1.32 -31.86
CA GLY A 441 -9.39 -1.84 -32.68
C GLY A 441 -10.35 -2.80 -31.98
N TYR A 442 -10.17 -3.11 -30.70
CA TYR A 442 -11.10 -3.97 -29.96
C TYR A 442 -12.49 -3.33 -29.82
N ARG A 443 -13.53 -4.15 -30.00
CA ARG A 443 -14.92 -3.72 -30.01
C ARG A 443 -15.64 -4.12 -28.73
N PHE A 444 -16.33 -3.19 -28.11
CA PHE A 444 -17.11 -3.41 -26.88
C PHE A 444 -18.59 -3.17 -27.14
N CYS A 445 -19.38 -4.19 -26.88
CA CYS A 445 -20.82 -4.16 -27.10
C CYS A 445 -21.52 -3.17 -26.18
N LYS A 446 -22.43 -2.36 -26.75
CA LYS A 446 -23.23 -1.36 -26.03
C LYS A 446 -24.70 -1.76 -25.86
N ASP A 447 -25.12 -2.91 -26.39
CA ASP A 447 -26.53 -3.34 -26.36
C ASP A 447 -26.99 -3.77 -24.96
N PHE A 448 -26.06 -4.04 -24.06
CA PHE A 448 -26.33 -4.38 -22.65
C PHE A 448 -25.20 -3.84 -21.76
N PRO A 449 -25.48 -3.58 -20.47
CA PRO A 449 -24.44 -3.17 -19.53
C PRO A 449 -23.52 -4.33 -19.19
N GLY A 450 -22.20 -4.15 -19.37
CA GLY A 450 -21.19 -5.15 -18.99
C GLY A 450 -21.11 -5.34 -17.49
N PHE A 451 -20.60 -6.49 -17.05
CA PHE A 451 -20.48 -6.82 -15.63
C PHE A 451 -19.64 -5.82 -14.87
N ILE A 452 -18.40 -5.55 -15.29
CA ILE A 452 -17.50 -4.60 -14.64
C ILE A 452 -18.00 -3.13 -14.77
N PRO A 453 -18.40 -2.64 -15.96
CA PRO A 453 -18.91 -1.28 -16.11
C PRO A 453 -20.13 -0.97 -15.25
N SER A 454 -21.07 -1.90 -15.13
CA SER A 454 -22.26 -1.68 -14.29
C SER A 454 -21.88 -1.57 -12.80
N ILE A 455 -20.94 -2.37 -12.32
CA ILE A 455 -20.45 -2.29 -10.93
C ILE A 455 -19.72 -0.96 -10.68
N LEU A 456 -18.85 -0.55 -11.60
CA LEU A 456 -18.15 0.75 -11.49
C LEU A 456 -19.11 1.93 -11.58
N GLY A 457 -20.13 1.85 -12.43
CA GLY A 457 -21.20 2.86 -12.50
C GLY A 457 -21.89 3.03 -11.15
N ASP A 458 -22.28 1.93 -10.51
CA ASP A 458 -22.89 1.93 -9.18
C ASP A 458 -21.95 2.55 -8.11
N LEU A 459 -20.66 2.20 -8.13
CA LEU A 459 -19.65 2.75 -7.19
C LEU A 459 -19.45 4.25 -7.40
N ILE A 460 -19.39 4.73 -8.66
CA ILE A 460 -19.25 6.15 -8.99
C ILE A 460 -20.47 6.92 -8.53
N ALA A 461 -21.68 6.42 -8.80
CA ALA A 461 -22.94 7.04 -8.37
C ALA A 461 -23.01 7.11 -6.83
N MET A 462 -22.76 6.01 -6.16
CA MET A 462 -22.71 5.95 -4.68
C MET A 462 -21.74 6.98 -4.11
N ARG A 463 -20.54 7.11 -4.68
CA ARG A 463 -19.56 8.10 -4.24
C ARG A 463 -20.05 9.54 -4.45
N GLN A 464 -20.70 9.82 -5.57
CA GLN A 464 -21.25 11.15 -5.85
C GLN A 464 -22.34 11.53 -4.84
N ASP A 465 -23.22 10.60 -4.49
CA ASP A 465 -24.29 10.82 -3.51
C ASP A 465 -23.71 11.05 -2.10
N ILE A 466 -22.70 10.29 -1.71
CA ILE A 466 -21.99 10.52 -0.45
C ILE A 466 -21.34 11.91 -0.42
N LYS A 467 -20.68 12.32 -1.51
CA LYS A 467 -20.07 13.67 -1.62
C LYS A 467 -21.12 14.79 -1.56
N LYS A 468 -22.31 14.60 -2.13
CA LYS A 468 -23.42 15.55 -2.01
C LYS A 468 -23.89 15.64 -0.56
N LYS A 469 -24.13 14.48 0.10
CA LYS A 469 -24.52 14.41 1.52
C LYS A 469 -23.47 15.08 2.40
N MET A 470 -22.20 14.83 2.18
CA MET A 470 -21.08 15.42 2.92
C MET A 470 -21.04 16.96 2.84
N LYS A 471 -21.45 17.54 1.71
CA LYS A 471 -21.53 19.02 1.55
C LYS A 471 -22.67 19.64 2.37
N SER A 472 -23.76 18.92 2.56
CA SER A 472 -24.94 19.38 3.33
C SER A 472 -24.88 19.00 4.81
N THR A 473 -24.01 18.10 5.22
CA THR A 473 -23.85 17.65 6.60
C THR A 473 -23.11 18.69 7.43
N ILE A 474 -23.72 19.12 8.54
CA ILE A 474 -23.15 20.10 9.50
C ILE A 474 -22.35 19.37 10.59
N ASP A 475 -22.79 18.19 11.02
CA ASP A 475 -22.10 17.40 12.06
C ASP A 475 -20.69 16.99 11.60
N PRO A 476 -19.63 17.41 12.33
CA PRO A 476 -18.24 17.10 11.97
C PRO A 476 -17.94 15.59 12.01
N ILE A 477 -18.57 14.84 12.91
CA ILE A 477 -18.35 13.40 13.04
C ILE A 477 -18.98 12.67 11.85
N GLU A 478 -20.24 12.94 11.54
CA GLU A 478 -20.91 12.37 10.38
C GLU A 478 -20.17 12.74 9.09
N LYS A 479 -19.72 13.98 8.96
CA LYS A 479 -18.95 14.45 7.81
C LYS A 479 -17.64 13.68 7.64
N LYS A 480 -16.92 13.41 8.74
CA LYS A 480 -15.69 12.61 8.75
C LYS A 480 -15.96 11.16 8.34
N MET A 481 -17.04 10.55 8.82
CA MET A 481 -17.43 9.18 8.43
C MET A 481 -17.81 9.09 6.95
N LEU A 482 -18.52 10.09 6.42
CA LEU A 482 -18.82 10.15 4.99
C LEU A 482 -17.54 10.30 4.15
N ASP A 483 -16.54 11.05 4.64
CA ASP A 483 -15.24 11.17 3.96
C ASP A 483 -14.49 9.83 3.93
N TYR A 484 -14.45 9.09 5.03
CA TYR A 484 -13.87 7.75 5.03
C TYR A 484 -14.55 6.82 4.02
N ARG A 485 -15.87 6.81 3.98
CA ARG A 485 -16.65 6.00 3.04
C ARG A 485 -16.39 6.37 1.57
N GLN A 486 -16.38 7.67 1.23
CA GLN A 486 -16.08 8.08 -0.15
C GLN A 486 -14.63 7.78 -0.56
N ARG A 487 -13.67 7.82 0.38
CA ARG A 487 -12.27 7.43 0.12
C ARG A 487 -12.13 5.92 -0.12
N ALA A 488 -12.83 5.09 0.65
CA ALA A 488 -12.87 3.63 0.45
C ALA A 488 -13.39 3.28 -0.96
N ILE A 489 -14.52 3.91 -1.37
CA ILE A 489 -15.08 3.72 -2.71
C ILE A 489 -14.10 4.21 -3.80
N LYS A 490 -13.45 5.36 -3.60
CA LYS A 490 -12.44 5.88 -4.53
C LYS A 490 -11.28 4.91 -4.71
N LEU A 491 -10.77 4.35 -3.61
CA LEU A 491 -9.68 3.37 -3.63
C LEU A 491 -10.09 2.15 -4.47
N LEU A 492 -11.26 1.59 -4.18
CA LEU A 492 -11.76 0.42 -4.87
C LEU A 492 -11.98 0.69 -6.36
N ALA A 493 -12.71 1.75 -6.72
CA ALA A 493 -13.02 2.08 -8.11
C ALA A 493 -11.77 2.30 -8.97
N ASN A 494 -10.76 3.02 -8.45
CA ASN A 494 -9.52 3.26 -9.16
C ASN A 494 -8.65 2.00 -9.36
N SER A 495 -8.93 0.92 -8.61
CA SER A 495 -8.15 -0.32 -8.68
C SER A 495 -8.60 -1.28 -9.79
N TYR A 496 -9.77 -1.05 -10.40
CA TYR A 496 -10.35 -1.97 -11.40
C TYR A 496 -9.52 -2.10 -12.67
N TYR A 497 -9.02 -0.99 -13.20
CA TYR A 497 -8.12 -1.03 -14.37
C TYR A 497 -6.89 -1.91 -14.11
N GLY A 498 -6.20 -1.66 -12.99
CA GLY A 498 -5.04 -2.44 -12.60
C GLY A 498 -5.36 -3.91 -12.36
N TYR A 499 -6.55 -4.20 -11.83
CA TYR A 499 -7.02 -5.57 -11.62
C TYR A 499 -7.25 -6.30 -12.95
N MET A 500 -7.90 -5.69 -13.95
CA MET A 500 -8.10 -6.32 -15.27
C MET A 500 -6.79 -6.66 -15.98
N GLY A 501 -5.75 -5.87 -15.78
CA GLY A 501 -4.40 -6.13 -16.30
C GLY A 501 -3.52 -7.01 -15.41
N TYR A 502 -4.00 -7.42 -14.22
CA TYR A 502 -3.19 -8.19 -13.28
C TYR A 502 -3.18 -9.68 -13.64
N PRO A 503 -2.02 -10.29 -13.91
CA PRO A 503 -1.94 -11.66 -14.43
C PRO A 503 -2.60 -12.74 -13.55
N LYS A 504 -2.76 -12.54 -12.23
CA LYS A 504 -3.42 -13.49 -11.32
C LYS A 504 -4.92 -13.24 -11.16
N ALA A 505 -5.49 -12.19 -11.80
CA ALA A 505 -6.90 -11.85 -11.67
C ALA A 505 -7.81 -12.91 -12.34
N ARG A 506 -9.00 -13.12 -11.76
CA ARG A 506 -10.05 -13.98 -12.34
C ARG A 506 -10.65 -13.33 -13.59
N TRP A 507 -11.03 -12.07 -13.51
CA TRP A 507 -11.55 -11.28 -14.65
C TRP A 507 -10.41 -10.57 -15.39
N TYR A 508 -9.31 -11.31 -15.62
CA TYR A 508 -8.18 -10.78 -16.41
C TYR A 508 -8.59 -10.62 -17.87
N SER A 509 -8.31 -9.47 -18.45
CA SER A 509 -8.34 -9.24 -19.89
C SER A 509 -7.30 -8.20 -20.25
N LYS A 510 -6.27 -8.64 -20.96
CA LYS A 510 -5.27 -7.74 -21.56
C LYS A 510 -5.94 -6.76 -22.53
N GLU A 511 -6.84 -7.25 -23.35
CA GLU A 511 -7.57 -6.49 -24.38
C GLU A 511 -8.37 -5.36 -23.75
N CYS A 512 -9.05 -5.62 -22.63
CA CYS A 512 -9.77 -4.59 -21.87
C CYS A 512 -8.80 -3.56 -21.29
N ALA A 513 -7.72 -3.99 -20.63
CA ALA A 513 -6.75 -3.09 -20.02
C ALA A 513 -6.03 -2.23 -21.07
N GLU A 514 -5.64 -2.81 -22.20
CA GLU A 514 -5.04 -2.12 -23.33
C GLU A 514 -5.98 -1.09 -23.96
N SER A 515 -7.27 -1.43 -24.08
CA SER A 515 -8.30 -0.52 -24.59
C SER A 515 -8.52 0.68 -23.69
N VAL A 516 -8.55 0.46 -22.36
CA VAL A 516 -8.69 1.57 -21.39
C VAL A 516 -7.55 2.57 -21.53
N THR A 517 -6.30 2.10 -21.66
CA THR A 517 -5.16 3.00 -21.86
C THR A 517 -5.17 3.65 -23.23
N ALA A 518 -5.64 2.96 -24.27
CA ALA A 518 -5.79 3.52 -25.63
C ALA A 518 -6.78 4.70 -25.65
N TRP A 519 -7.97 4.55 -25.03
CA TRP A 519 -8.91 5.66 -24.86
C TRP A 519 -8.33 6.75 -23.97
N GLY A 520 -7.61 6.41 -22.90
CA GLY A 520 -6.97 7.39 -22.04
C GLY A 520 -5.98 8.26 -22.80
N ARG A 521 -5.12 7.67 -23.64
CA ARG A 521 -4.23 8.41 -24.54
C ARG A 521 -5.01 9.29 -25.53
N HIS A 522 -6.05 8.73 -26.16
CA HIS A 522 -6.88 9.46 -27.10
C HIS A 522 -7.48 10.73 -26.48
N TYR A 523 -8.09 10.64 -25.30
CA TYR A 523 -8.73 11.78 -24.65
C TYR A 523 -7.75 12.82 -24.16
N ILE A 524 -6.62 12.42 -23.57
CA ILE A 524 -5.62 13.38 -23.09
C ILE A 524 -4.96 14.11 -24.28
N GLU A 525 -4.62 13.41 -25.36
CA GLU A 525 -4.03 14.00 -26.57
C GLU A 525 -5.03 14.95 -27.29
N MET A 526 -6.29 14.55 -27.40
CA MET A 526 -7.36 15.40 -27.93
C MET A 526 -7.49 16.68 -27.09
N THR A 527 -7.53 16.56 -25.77
CA THR A 527 -7.69 17.68 -24.84
C THR A 527 -6.49 18.63 -24.91
N ILE A 528 -5.27 18.11 -25.00
CA ILE A 528 -4.04 18.90 -25.18
C ILE A 528 -4.10 19.70 -26.49
N ARG A 529 -4.44 19.05 -27.58
CA ARG A 529 -4.55 19.73 -28.88
C ARG A 529 -5.62 20.84 -28.85
N GLU A 530 -6.80 20.57 -28.30
CA GLU A 530 -7.88 21.55 -28.23
C GLU A 530 -7.52 22.79 -27.40
N ILE A 531 -6.84 22.61 -26.26
CA ILE A 531 -6.44 23.74 -25.40
C ILE A 531 -5.31 24.57 -26.04
N GLU A 532 -4.38 23.94 -26.74
CA GLU A 532 -3.29 24.63 -27.42
C GLU A 532 -3.79 25.40 -28.65
N GLU A 533 -4.54 24.74 -29.55
CA GLU A 533 -4.97 25.32 -30.83
C GLU A 533 -6.07 26.38 -30.67
N LYS A 534 -7.00 26.20 -29.72
CA LYS A 534 -8.20 27.08 -29.65
C LYS A 534 -8.16 28.08 -28.50
N PHE A 535 -7.43 27.82 -27.46
CA PHE A 535 -7.37 28.68 -26.28
C PHE A 535 -6.00 29.34 -26.07
N GLY A 536 -4.99 28.95 -26.87
CA GLY A 536 -3.67 29.55 -26.88
C GLY A 536 -2.79 29.20 -25.67
N PHE A 537 -3.13 28.13 -24.97
CA PHE A 537 -2.27 27.61 -23.92
C PHE A 537 -1.06 26.87 -24.50
N LYS A 538 -0.01 26.83 -23.72
CA LYS A 538 1.12 25.92 -23.92
C LYS A 538 1.08 24.85 -22.84
N VAL A 539 0.98 23.58 -23.24
CA VAL A 539 0.99 22.45 -22.30
C VAL A 539 2.43 22.11 -21.96
N LEU A 540 2.77 22.26 -20.68
CA LEU A 540 4.12 22.10 -20.14
C LEU A 540 4.48 20.64 -19.87
N TYR A 541 3.53 19.88 -19.32
CA TYR A 541 3.70 18.47 -18.97
C TYR A 541 2.36 17.79 -18.84
N ALA A 542 2.29 16.51 -19.20
CA ALA A 542 1.11 15.68 -19.02
C ALA A 542 1.51 14.28 -18.54
N ASP A 543 0.71 13.70 -17.64
CA ASP A 543 0.88 12.33 -17.15
C ASP A 543 -0.48 11.66 -16.95
N THR A 544 -0.76 10.66 -17.76
CA THR A 544 -1.94 9.80 -17.72
C THR A 544 -3.26 10.55 -17.90
N GLY A 545 -3.77 11.23 -16.88
CA GLY A 545 -5.08 11.88 -16.89
C GLY A 545 -5.05 13.38 -16.69
N GLY A 546 -3.89 13.97 -16.35
CA GLY A 546 -3.78 15.40 -16.06
C GLY A 546 -2.62 16.07 -16.78
N PHE A 547 -2.71 17.40 -16.89
CA PHE A 547 -1.67 18.21 -17.52
C PHE A 547 -1.54 19.58 -16.90
N TYR A 548 -0.31 20.11 -16.95
CA TYR A 548 0.07 21.46 -16.57
C TYR A 548 0.13 22.32 -17.81
N ALA A 549 -0.48 23.51 -17.78
CA ALA A 549 -0.48 24.44 -18.90
C ALA A 549 -0.39 25.90 -18.45
N THR A 550 0.14 26.76 -19.30
CA THR A 550 0.21 28.22 -19.08
C THR A 550 0.00 28.97 -20.38
N ILE A 551 -0.23 30.28 -20.30
CA ILE A 551 -0.09 31.20 -21.42
C ILE A 551 1.06 32.12 -21.08
N PRO A 552 2.24 31.97 -21.71
CA PRO A 552 3.42 32.76 -21.36
C PRO A 552 3.17 34.26 -21.47
N GLY A 553 3.54 35.01 -20.42
CA GLY A 553 3.41 36.46 -20.35
C GLY A 553 2.04 36.98 -19.97
N GLU A 554 1.02 36.11 -19.82
CA GLU A 554 -0.33 36.51 -19.45
C GLU A 554 -0.53 36.57 -17.94
N LYS A 555 -1.50 37.38 -17.50
CA LYS A 555 -1.86 37.56 -16.11
C LYS A 555 -2.67 36.36 -15.56
N PRO A 556 -2.51 36.04 -14.27
CA PRO A 556 -3.22 34.93 -13.62
C PRO A 556 -4.73 34.91 -13.84
N GLU A 557 -5.39 36.11 -13.76
CA GLU A 557 -6.82 36.24 -13.87
C GLU A 557 -7.32 35.85 -15.27
N LEU A 558 -6.57 36.22 -16.33
CA LEU A 558 -6.93 35.88 -17.71
C LEU A 558 -6.73 34.38 -17.96
N ILE A 559 -5.63 33.79 -17.42
CA ILE A 559 -5.34 32.35 -17.51
C ILE A 559 -6.46 31.54 -16.82
N LYS A 560 -6.85 31.91 -15.60
CA LYS A 560 -7.95 31.27 -14.86
C LYS A 560 -9.29 31.39 -15.59
N LYS A 561 -9.57 32.56 -16.17
CA LYS A 561 -10.79 32.80 -16.97
C LYS A 561 -10.82 31.88 -18.20
N LYS A 562 -9.77 31.89 -19.01
CA LYS A 562 -9.66 31.04 -20.20
C LYS A 562 -9.70 29.54 -19.86
N ALA A 563 -9.10 29.12 -18.74
CA ALA A 563 -9.18 27.74 -18.25
C ALA A 563 -10.64 27.32 -17.97
N LYS A 564 -11.43 28.21 -17.35
CA LYS A 564 -12.87 27.98 -17.10
C LYS A 564 -13.67 27.89 -18.39
N GLU A 565 -13.41 28.77 -19.35
CA GLU A 565 -14.04 28.75 -20.69
C GLU A 565 -13.68 27.42 -21.40
N PHE A 566 -12.42 27.02 -21.36
CA PHE A 566 -11.97 25.75 -21.93
C PHE A 566 -12.64 24.53 -21.28
N LEU A 567 -12.79 24.50 -19.96
CA LEU A 567 -13.47 23.41 -19.26
C LEU A 567 -14.93 23.26 -19.72
N ASN A 568 -15.64 24.35 -19.83
CA ASN A 568 -17.02 24.33 -20.34
C ASN A 568 -17.06 23.78 -21.78
N TYR A 569 -16.15 24.23 -22.62
CA TYR A 569 -16.03 23.77 -23.99
C TYR A 569 -15.68 22.28 -24.11
N ILE A 570 -14.63 21.81 -23.43
CA ILE A 570 -14.17 20.43 -23.58
C ILE A 570 -15.15 19.43 -22.97
N ASN A 571 -15.72 19.76 -21.79
CA ASN A 571 -16.68 18.89 -21.12
C ASN A 571 -17.99 18.73 -21.92
N SER A 572 -18.35 19.69 -22.77
CA SER A 572 -19.48 19.54 -23.69
C SER A 572 -19.21 18.53 -24.84
N LYS A 573 -17.95 18.20 -25.09
CA LYS A 573 -17.53 17.27 -26.15
C LYS A 573 -17.16 15.88 -25.63
N LEU A 574 -16.84 15.76 -24.35
CA LEU A 574 -16.47 14.50 -23.74
C LEU A 574 -17.70 13.59 -23.56
N PRO A 575 -17.61 12.30 -23.93
CA PRO A 575 -18.76 11.39 -23.83
C PRO A 575 -18.94 10.83 -22.41
N GLY A 576 -20.18 10.47 -22.10
CA GLY A 576 -20.56 9.69 -20.91
C GLY A 576 -20.13 10.33 -19.58
N LEU A 577 -19.34 9.62 -18.80
CA LEU A 577 -18.87 10.05 -17.47
C LEU A 577 -17.52 10.78 -17.50
N LEU A 578 -16.95 10.98 -18.68
CA LEU A 578 -15.66 11.68 -18.80
C LEU A 578 -15.84 13.18 -18.51
N GLU A 579 -15.08 13.68 -17.57
CA GLU A 579 -15.11 15.07 -17.15
C GLU A 579 -13.70 15.53 -16.77
N LEU A 580 -13.28 16.66 -17.34
CA LEU A 580 -12.04 17.34 -16.99
C LEU A 580 -12.33 18.35 -15.88
N GLU A 581 -11.52 18.36 -14.82
CA GLU A 581 -11.66 19.25 -13.66
C GLU A 581 -10.48 20.21 -13.53
N TYR A 582 -10.74 21.34 -12.91
CA TYR A 582 -9.73 22.29 -12.49
C TYR A 582 -9.23 21.87 -11.10
N GLU A 583 -7.97 21.43 -11.00
CA GLU A 583 -7.38 20.95 -9.76
C GLU A 583 -6.56 22.01 -9.01
N GLY A 584 -6.02 23.01 -9.73
CA GLY A 584 -5.27 24.06 -9.06
C GLY A 584 -4.57 25.06 -9.97
N PHE A 585 -4.06 26.11 -9.30
CA PHE A 585 -3.20 27.12 -9.89
C PHE A 585 -1.86 27.15 -9.14
N TYR A 586 -0.79 27.26 -9.90
CA TYR A 586 0.57 27.30 -9.37
C TYR A 586 1.27 28.56 -9.84
N LEU A 587 1.88 29.28 -8.89
CA LEU A 587 2.61 30.52 -9.18
C LEU A 587 3.82 30.25 -10.07
N ARG A 588 4.53 29.17 -9.75
CA ARG A 588 5.71 28.71 -10.51
C ARG A 588 5.80 27.20 -10.53
N GLY A 589 6.44 26.67 -11.57
CA GLY A 589 6.73 25.26 -11.70
C GLY A 589 8.02 25.01 -12.46
N PHE A 590 8.79 24.06 -11.96
CA PHE A 590 10.04 23.64 -12.57
C PHE A 590 9.91 22.19 -13.07
N PHE A 591 10.06 21.99 -14.37
CA PHE A 591 9.93 20.68 -15.03
C PHE A 591 11.29 20.21 -15.54
N VAL A 592 11.68 18.98 -15.19
CA VAL A 592 13.01 18.42 -15.49
C VAL A 592 12.93 17.33 -16.56
N THR A 593 12.24 16.25 -16.24
CA THR A 593 12.01 15.08 -17.13
C THR A 593 10.65 14.48 -16.79
N LYS A 594 10.22 13.48 -17.56
CA LYS A 594 9.02 12.70 -17.26
C LYS A 594 9.00 12.27 -15.78
N LYS A 595 7.90 12.56 -15.09
CA LYS A 595 7.66 12.24 -13.68
C LYS A 595 8.62 12.93 -12.68
N ARG A 596 9.34 14.00 -13.10
CA ARG A 596 10.28 14.74 -12.25
C ARG A 596 10.06 16.24 -12.40
N TYR A 597 9.35 16.81 -11.43
CA TYR A 597 9.01 18.23 -11.40
C TYR A 597 8.71 18.73 -9.97
N ALA A 598 8.69 20.03 -9.81
CA ALA A 598 8.26 20.72 -8.60
C ALA A 598 7.39 21.93 -8.96
N VAL A 599 6.32 22.17 -8.21
CA VAL A 599 5.40 23.31 -8.39
C VAL A 599 5.08 23.94 -7.05
N ILE A 600 4.83 25.26 -7.03
CA ILE A 600 4.41 26.01 -5.85
C ILE A 600 3.03 26.60 -6.05
N ASP A 601 2.12 26.34 -5.12
CA ASP A 601 0.73 26.86 -5.16
C ASP A 601 0.62 28.30 -4.62
N GLU A 602 -0.60 28.85 -4.63
CA GLU A 602 -0.90 30.21 -4.18
C GLU A 602 -0.69 30.36 -2.65
N GLU A 603 -0.75 29.28 -1.88
CA GLU A 603 -0.49 29.24 -0.43
C GLU A 603 1.00 29.07 -0.09
N GLY A 604 1.88 29.00 -1.09
CA GLY A 604 3.31 28.85 -0.90
C GLY A 604 3.77 27.42 -0.59
N ARG A 605 2.90 26.40 -0.78
CA ARG A 605 3.25 25.00 -0.58
C ARG A 605 3.93 24.45 -1.83
N ILE A 606 5.08 23.81 -1.64
CA ILE A 606 5.81 23.18 -2.73
C ILE A 606 5.41 21.69 -2.82
N THR A 607 4.96 21.30 -3.99
CA THR A 607 4.71 19.89 -4.34
C THR A 607 5.81 19.40 -5.27
N THR A 608 6.48 18.30 -4.90
CA THR A 608 7.53 17.67 -5.71
C THR A 608 7.11 16.26 -6.16
N ARG A 609 7.57 15.86 -7.33
CA ARG A 609 7.40 14.51 -7.86
C ARG A 609 8.71 13.99 -8.45
N GLY A 610 9.08 12.76 -8.08
CA GLY A 610 10.21 12.02 -8.63
C GLY A 610 11.60 12.63 -8.46
N LEU A 611 11.71 13.79 -7.78
CA LEU A 611 12.98 14.43 -7.46
C LEU A 611 13.63 13.71 -6.27
N GLU A 612 14.92 13.94 -6.06
CA GLU A 612 15.73 13.24 -5.07
C GLU A 612 15.25 13.50 -3.64
N VAL A 613 14.66 14.65 -3.37
CA VAL A 613 14.07 15.04 -2.07
C VAL A 613 13.05 14.03 -1.54
N VAL A 614 12.36 13.29 -2.43
CA VAL A 614 11.37 12.27 -2.06
C VAL A 614 11.88 10.83 -2.23
N ARG A 615 13.17 10.62 -2.50
CA ARG A 615 13.75 9.29 -2.76
C ARG A 615 14.54 8.80 -1.55
N ARG A 616 14.54 7.47 -1.32
CA ARG A 616 15.26 6.83 -0.20
C ARG A 616 16.76 6.68 -0.44
N ASP A 617 17.12 6.38 -1.68
CA ASP A 617 18.47 6.05 -2.11
C ASP A 617 19.43 7.26 -2.18
N TRP A 618 19.05 8.38 -1.54
CA TRP A 618 19.84 9.59 -1.42
C TRP A 618 20.06 9.97 0.04
N SER A 619 21.24 10.50 0.33
CA SER A 619 21.58 10.99 1.66
C SER A 619 20.71 12.20 2.06
N GLU A 620 20.47 12.37 3.35
CA GLU A 620 19.62 13.46 3.85
C GLU A 620 20.18 14.83 3.47
N ILE A 621 21.51 15.00 3.49
CA ILE A 621 22.15 16.27 3.06
C ILE A 621 21.85 16.59 1.58
N ALA A 622 21.78 15.60 0.70
CA ALA A 622 21.45 15.81 -0.70
C ALA A 622 19.98 16.23 -0.87
N LYS A 623 19.08 15.59 -0.13
CA LYS A 623 17.64 15.91 -0.11
C LYS A 623 17.38 17.32 0.43
N GLU A 624 17.99 17.68 1.58
CA GLU A 624 17.88 19.02 2.16
C GLU A 624 18.41 20.09 1.21
N THR A 625 19.53 19.81 0.56
CA THR A 625 20.11 20.74 -0.40
C THR A 625 19.18 20.98 -1.59
N GLN A 626 18.63 19.90 -2.16
CA GLN A 626 17.68 20.03 -3.26
C GLN A 626 16.39 20.75 -2.82
N ALA A 627 15.88 20.48 -1.62
CA ALA A 627 14.72 21.16 -1.09
C ALA A 627 14.95 22.67 -0.96
N LYS A 628 16.10 23.10 -0.40
CA LYS A 628 16.47 24.51 -0.29
C LYS A 628 16.71 25.19 -1.64
N VAL A 629 17.29 24.47 -2.60
CA VAL A 629 17.43 24.96 -3.99
C VAL A 629 16.07 25.20 -4.63
N LEU A 630 15.15 24.24 -4.49
CA LEU A 630 13.78 24.39 -5.01
C LEU A 630 13.05 25.54 -4.30
N GLU A 631 13.25 25.71 -3.00
CA GLU A 631 12.64 26.79 -2.24
C GLU A 631 13.15 28.17 -2.70
N ALA A 632 14.47 28.34 -2.86
CA ALA A 632 15.06 29.55 -3.38
C ALA A 632 14.54 29.90 -4.79
N ILE A 633 14.41 28.93 -5.68
CA ILE A 633 13.92 29.13 -7.04
C ILE A 633 12.41 29.37 -7.06
N LEU A 634 11.62 28.55 -6.39
CA LEU A 634 10.16 28.57 -6.51
C LEU A 634 9.51 29.64 -5.61
N LYS A 635 9.96 29.82 -4.36
CA LYS A 635 9.42 30.84 -3.46
C LYS A 635 10.03 32.21 -3.69
N GLU A 636 11.37 32.29 -3.76
CA GLU A 636 12.08 33.55 -3.79
C GLU A 636 12.37 34.05 -5.23
N GLY A 637 12.30 33.13 -6.21
CA GLY A 637 12.63 33.45 -7.62
C GLY A 637 14.12 33.71 -7.85
N SER A 638 15.00 33.28 -6.92
CA SER A 638 16.43 33.58 -7.00
C SER A 638 17.25 32.31 -7.26
N VAL A 639 17.86 32.28 -8.43
CA VAL A 639 18.81 31.22 -8.82
C VAL A 639 20.15 31.43 -8.14
N GLU A 640 20.54 32.67 -7.92
CA GLU A 640 21.79 33.05 -7.23
C GLU A 640 21.80 32.49 -5.80
N LYS A 641 20.70 32.67 -5.04
CA LYS A 641 20.55 32.07 -3.70
C LYS A 641 20.62 30.56 -3.74
N ALA A 642 20.00 29.93 -4.76
CA ALA A 642 20.06 28.48 -4.94
C ALA A 642 21.54 28.02 -5.12
N VAL A 643 22.34 28.74 -5.90
CA VAL A 643 23.77 28.45 -6.09
C VAL A 643 24.56 28.67 -4.79
N GLU A 644 24.27 29.72 -4.03
CA GLU A 644 24.91 29.97 -2.72
C GLU A 644 24.65 28.84 -1.73
N VAL A 645 23.39 28.31 -1.67
CA VAL A 645 23.04 27.15 -0.86
C VAL A 645 23.90 25.95 -1.21
N VAL A 646 24.05 25.63 -2.51
CA VAL A 646 24.86 24.50 -2.95
C VAL A 646 26.32 24.66 -2.57
N ARG A 647 26.91 25.85 -2.79
CA ARG A 647 28.32 26.15 -2.45
C ARG A 647 28.56 26.02 -0.95
N ASP A 648 27.68 26.54 -0.10
CA ASP A 648 27.78 26.42 1.36
C ASP A 648 27.77 24.95 1.81
N VAL A 649 26.85 24.11 1.24
CA VAL A 649 26.79 22.70 1.56
C VAL A 649 28.05 21.97 1.09
N VAL A 650 28.49 22.20 -0.13
CA VAL A 650 29.73 21.61 -0.67
C VAL A 650 30.94 21.94 0.21
N GLU A 651 31.05 23.20 0.68
CA GLU A 651 32.09 23.62 1.60
C GLU A 651 32.02 22.91 2.95
N LYS A 652 30.81 22.77 3.52
CA LYS A 652 30.59 22.07 4.80
C LYS A 652 30.97 20.59 4.70
N ILE A 653 30.63 19.92 3.60
CA ILE A 653 31.02 18.52 3.36
C ILE A 653 32.53 18.39 3.23
N ALA A 654 33.16 19.24 2.42
CA ALA A 654 34.63 19.24 2.21
C ALA A 654 35.42 19.46 3.51
N LYS A 655 34.87 20.26 4.43
CA LYS A 655 35.49 20.58 5.73
C LYS A 655 35.05 19.64 6.87
N TYR A 656 34.38 18.55 6.61
CA TYR A 656 33.86 17.58 7.62
C TYR A 656 32.97 18.24 8.69
N ARG A 657 32.12 19.20 8.29
CA ARG A 657 31.21 19.94 9.18
C ARG A 657 29.76 19.49 9.09
N VAL A 658 29.47 18.42 8.37
CA VAL A 658 28.14 17.87 8.23
C VAL A 658 27.94 16.79 9.28
N PRO A 659 26.83 16.79 10.05
CA PRO A 659 26.49 15.72 10.96
C PRO A 659 26.38 14.37 10.23
N LEU A 660 26.81 13.28 10.89
CA LEU A 660 26.90 11.96 10.29
C LEU A 660 25.55 11.45 9.82
N GLU A 661 24.50 11.71 10.58
CA GLU A 661 23.12 11.29 10.31
C GLU A 661 22.63 11.81 8.96
N LYS A 662 23.10 12.97 8.53
CA LYS A 662 22.75 13.55 7.23
C LYS A 662 23.46 12.91 6.04
N LEU A 663 24.47 12.10 6.30
CA LEU A 663 25.27 11.42 5.30
C LEU A 663 24.81 9.96 5.06
N VAL A 664 23.93 9.43 5.90
CA VAL A 664 23.43 8.06 5.78
C VAL A 664 22.63 7.87 4.50
N ILE A 665 22.91 6.79 3.80
CA ILE A 665 22.18 6.37 2.60
C ILE A 665 21.40 5.10 2.95
N HIS A 666 20.11 5.06 2.62
CA HIS A 666 19.23 3.93 2.87
C HIS A 666 18.84 3.28 1.55
N GLU A 667 19.30 2.05 1.32
CA GLU A 667 18.94 1.31 0.12
C GLU A 667 18.30 -0.04 0.48
N GLN A 668 17.27 -0.42 -0.26
CA GLN A 668 16.52 -1.64 -0.02
C GLN A 668 17.05 -2.79 -0.89
N ILE A 669 17.24 -3.95 -0.30
CA ILE A 669 17.44 -5.20 -1.03
C ILE A 669 16.10 -5.58 -1.67
N THR A 670 16.04 -5.61 -3.01
CA THR A 670 14.80 -5.80 -3.78
C THR A 670 14.61 -7.21 -4.31
N ARG A 671 15.66 -8.04 -4.27
CA ARG A 671 15.65 -9.44 -4.75
C ARG A 671 16.62 -10.30 -3.92
N ASP A 672 16.61 -11.60 -4.10
CA ASP A 672 17.56 -12.46 -3.43
C ASP A 672 19.02 -12.10 -3.79
N LEU A 673 19.95 -12.21 -2.84
CA LEU A 673 21.34 -11.78 -3.02
C LEU A 673 22.05 -12.50 -4.16
N LYS A 674 21.64 -13.73 -4.51
CA LYS A 674 22.17 -14.51 -5.64
C LYS A 674 21.77 -13.96 -7.01
N ASP A 675 20.66 -13.20 -7.08
CA ASP A 675 20.09 -12.71 -8.34
C ASP A 675 20.63 -11.32 -8.73
N TYR A 676 21.52 -10.74 -7.91
CA TYR A 676 22.18 -9.49 -8.24
C TYR A 676 23.36 -9.71 -9.19
N LYS A 677 23.24 -9.23 -10.43
CA LYS A 677 24.33 -9.22 -11.41
C LYS A 677 25.36 -8.12 -11.14
N ALA A 678 24.89 -6.95 -10.70
CA ALA A 678 25.74 -5.82 -10.30
C ALA A 678 25.74 -5.69 -8.78
N ILE A 679 26.93 -5.54 -8.18
CA ILE A 679 27.11 -5.41 -6.74
C ILE A 679 27.24 -3.92 -6.41
N GLY A 680 26.12 -3.30 -6.04
CA GLY A 680 26.09 -1.95 -5.46
C GLY A 680 26.56 -1.94 -3.99
N PRO A 681 26.75 -0.75 -3.39
CA PRO A 681 27.17 -0.59 -1.99
C PRO A 681 26.34 -1.39 -1.00
N HIS A 682 25.01 -1.27 -1.04
CA HIS A 682 24.07 -1.98 -0.17
C HIS A 682 24.14 -3.51 -0.38
N VAL A 683 24.33 -3.99 -1.60
CA VAL A 683 24.46 -5.43 -1.90
C VAL A 683 25.78 -5.98 -1.33
N ALA A 684 26.87 -5.18 -1.40
CA ALA A 684 28.16 -5.56 -0.84
C ALA A 684 28.06 -5.74 0.69
N ILE A 685 27.39 -4.82 1.37
CA ILE A 685 27.12 -4.92 2.81
C ILE A 685 26.22 -6.11 3.10
N ALA A 686 25.13 -6.27 2.37
CA ALA A 686 24.19 -7.37 2.54
C ALA A 686 24.88 -8.75 2.40
N LYS A 687 25.81 -8.90 1.45
CA LYS A 687 26.63 -10.11 1.30
C LYS A 687 27.59 -10.32 2.46
N ARG A 688 28.19 -9.25 3.03
CA ARG A 688 29.03 -9.33 4.23
C ARG A 688 28.22 -9.75 5.45
N LEU A 689 27.01 -9.22 5.62
CA LEU A 689 26.07 -9.64 6.67
C LEU A 689 25.68 -11.11 6.52
N ALA A 690 25.32 -11.54 5.30
CA ALA A 690 24.99 -12.95 5.02
C ALA A 690 26.16 -13.90 5.31
N ALA A 691 27.41 -13.50 5.01
CA ALA A 691 28.62 -14.27 5.33
C ALA A 691 28.86 -14.39 6.85
N ARG A 692 28.34 -13.44 7.64
CA ARG A 692 28.35 -13.49 9.13
C ARG A 692 27.17 -14.28 9.71
N GLY A 693 26.32 -14.90 8.88
CA GLY A 693 25.15 -15.67 9.31
C GLY A 693 23.87 -14.84 9.48
N ILE A 694 23.89 -13.54 9.18
CA ILE A 694 22.73 -12.66 9.28
C ILE A 694 21.83 -12.85 8.05
N LYS A 695 20.57 -13.16 8.26
CA LYS A 695 19.61 -13.44 7.19
C LYS A 695 19.09 -12.16 6.54
N VAL A 696 19.61 -11.83 5.36
CA VAL A 696 19.14 -10.69 4.54
C VAL A 696 18.14 -11.19 3.51
N LYS A 697 16.91 -10.62 3.50
CA LYS A 697 15.81 -10.95 2.58
C LYS A 697 15.46 -9.76 1.69
N PRO A 698 14.79 -9.97 0.54
CA PRO A 698 14.12 -8.89 -0.17
C PRO A 698 13.23 -8.09 0.78
N GLY A 699 13.34 -6.76 0.72
CA GLY A 699 12.68 -5.85 1.66
C GLY A 699 13.60 -5.27 2.75
N THR A 700 14.73 -5.92 3.06
CA THR A 700 15.71 -5.41 4.04
C THR A 700 16.30 -4.08 3.58
N ILE A 701 16.29 -3.07 4.45
CA ILE A 701 16.93 -1.77 4.22
C ILE A 701 18.35 -1.81 4.80
N ILE A 702 19.32 -1.43 4.00
CA ILE A 702 20.72 -1.30 4.41
C ILE A 702 21.03 0.18 4.55
N SER A 703 21.41 0.60 5.76
CA SER A 703 21.80 1.97 6.11
C SER A 703 23.32 2.05 6.19
N TYR A 704 23.92 2.86 5.33
CA TYR A 704 25.40 2.86 5.22
C TYR A 704 26.00 4.25 4.97
N ILE A 705 27.29 4.32 5.20
CA ILE A 705 28.15 5.50 4.95
C ILE A 705 29.28 5.07 4.02
N VAL A 706 29.66 5.97 3.10
CA VAL A 706 30.81 5.79 2.22
C VAL A 706 32.05 6.40 2.85
N LEU A 707 33.10 5.58 3.04
CA LEU A 707 34.35 5.97 3.67
C LEU A 707 35.36 6.49 2.65
N LYS A 708 36.21 7.42 3.09
CA LYS A 708 37.37 7.89 2.33
C LYS A 708 38.37 6.74 2.12
N GLY A 709 38.83 6.53 0.89
CA GLY A 709 39.79 5.47 0.55
C GLY A 709 39.97 5.33 -0.95
N SER A 710 40.81 4.38 -1.38
CA SER A 710 41.03 3.99 -2.76
C SER A 710 40.22 2.74 -3.10
N GLY A 711 39.93 2.51 -4.38
CA GLY A 711 39.19 1.33 -4.85
C GLY A 711 37.72 1.58 -5.14
N LYS A 712 36.95 0.50 -5.30
CA LYS A 712 35.52 0.57 -5.63
C LYS A 712 34.72 1.10 -4.46
N ILE A 713 33.64 1.83 -4.71
CA ILE A 713 32.73 2.35 -3.68
C ILE A 713 32.18 1.18 -2.83
N SER A 714 31.81 0.06 -3.45
CA SER A 714 31.32 -1.15 -2.75
C SER A 714 32.29 -1.70 -1.69
N ASP A 715 33.57 -1.38 -1.79
CA ASP A 715 34.60 -1.87 -0.88
C ASP A 715 34.84 -0.90 0.29
N ARG A 716 34.37 0.33 0.14
CA ARG A 716 34.57 1.47 1.07
C ARG A 716 33.29 1.86 1.80
N VAL A 717 32.34 0.96 1.92
CA VAL A 717 31.09 1.21 2.63
C VAL A 717 31.06 0.46 3.96
N ILE A 718 30.50 1.13 4.96
CA ILE A 718 30.33 0.61 6.31
C ILE A 718 28.88 0.79 6.76
N LEU A 719 28.36 -0.13 7.55
CA LEU A 719 27.07 0.07 8.22
C LEU A 719 27.14 1.29 9.13
N LEU A 720 26.04 2.02 9.25
CA LEU A 720 25.95 3.13 10.20
C LEU A 720 26.35 2.69 11.61
N THR A 721 25.88 1.51 12.01
CA THR A 721 26.12 0.88 13.30
C THR A 721 27.59 0.51 13.57
N GLU A 722 28.38 0.31 12.53
CA GLU A 722 29.80 -0.02 12.62
C GLU A 722 30.73 1.24 12.50
N TYR A 723 30.17 2.44 12.30
CA TYR A 723 30.94 3.65 12.09
C TYR A 723 31.50 4.19 13.42
N ASP A 724 32.83 4.25 13.56
CA ASP A 724 33.53 4.89 14.68
C ASP A 724 34.20 6.20 14.20
N PRO A 725 33.78 7.40 14.68
CA PRO A 725 34.37 8.69 14.26
C PRO A 725 35.86 8.82 14.51
N ARG A 726 36.41 8.03 15.44
CA ARG A 726 37.85 8.04 15.76
C ARG A 726 38.69 7.28 14.75
N LYS A 727 38.06 6.29 14.06
CA LYS A 727 38.73 5.39 13.11
C LYS A 727 38.35 5.67 11.66
N HIS A 728 37.11 6.14 11.44
CA HIS A 728 36.54 6.29 10.14
C HIS A 728 36.34 7.76 9.77
N LYS A 729 36.55 8.09 8.50
CA LYS A 729 36.21 9.38 7.91
C LYS A 729 35.37 9.14 6.67
N TYR A 730 34.23 9.83 6.55
CA TYR A 730 33.44 9.76 5.34
C TYR A 730 34.20 10.35 4.14
N ASP A 731 33.80 9.98 2.92
CA ASP A 731 34.38 10.45 1.67
C ASP A 731 33.68 11.73 1.20
N PRO A 732 34.29 12.95 1.40
CA PRO A 732 33.68 14.21 0.95
C PRO A 732 33.44 14.24 -0.55
N ASP A 733 34.37 13.70 -1.36
CA ASP A 733 34.27 13.73 -2.82
C ASP A 733 33.12 12.89 -3.29
N TYR A 734 32.88 11.70 -2.65
CA TYR A 734 31.72 10.89 -2.95
C TYR A 734 30.40 11.63 -2.68
N TYR A 735 30.26 12.25 -1.50
CA TYR A 735 29.02 12.94 -1.16
C TYR A 735 28.77 14.17 -2.01
N ILE A 736 29.80 14.90 -2.37
CA ILE A 736 29.71 16.04 -3.29
C ILE A 736 29.36 15.57 -4.69
N GLU A 737 30.15 14.65 -5.26
CA GLU A 737 30.10 14.29 -6.67
C GLU A 737 28.97 13.30 -7.03
N ASN A 738 28.56 12.43 -6.09
CA ASN A 738 27.56 11.38 -6.35
C ASN A 738 26.25 11.59 -5.59
N GLN A 739 26.18 12.52 -4.64
CA GLN A 739 24.97 12.79 -3.85
C GLN A 739 24.46 14.22 -4.07
N VAL A 740 25.21 15.25 -3.64
CA VAL A 740 24.71 16.63 -3.65
C VAL A 740 24.66 17.22 -5.06
N LEU A 741 25.76 17.21 -5.80
CA LEU A 741 25.79 17.82 -7.13
C LEU A 741 24.80 17.17 -8.11
N PRO A 742 24.68 15.83 -8.25
CA PRO A 742 23.70 15.24 -9.14
C PRO A 742 22.24 15.55 -8.78
N ALA A 743 21.95 15.76 -7.49
CA ALA A 743 20.61 16.12 -7.04
C ALA A 743 20.18 17.52 -7.51
N VAL A 744 21.12 18.47 -7.56
CA VAL A 744 20.83 19.89 -7.85
C VAL A 744 21.24 20.32 -9.26
N LEU A 745 22.23 19.65 -9.88
CA LEU A 745 22.81 20.04 -11.17
C LEU A 745 21.76 20.11 -12.26
N ARG A 746 20.89 19.10 -12.38
CA ARG A 746 19.81 19.09 -13.38
C ARG A 746 18.85 20.28 -13.29
N ILE A 747 18.72 20.83 -12.09
CA ILE A 747 17.89 22.03 -11.84
C ILE A 747 18.67 23.26 -12.30
N LEU A 748 19.92 23.39 -11.88
CA LEU A 748 20.75 24.58 -12.12
C LEU A 748 21.29 24.66 -13.55
N GLU A 749 21.46 23.52 -14.25
CA GLU A 749 21.79 23.47 -15.69
C GLU A 749 20.76 24.17 -16.57
N ALA A 750 19.48 24.12 -16.19
CA ALA A 750 18.43 24.86 -16.89
C ALA A 750 18.60 26.39 -16.84
N PHE A 751 19.42 26.88 -15.91
CA PHE A 751 19.78 28.29 -15.76
C PHE A 751 21.22 28.60 -16.20
N GLY A 752 21.88 27.65 -16.90
CA GLY A 752 23.20 27.84 -17.47
C GLY A 752 24.38 27.55 -16.56
N TYR A 753 24.14 27.11 -15.32
CA TYR A 753 25.23 26.75 -14.39
C TYR A 753 25.77 25.34 -14.73
N ARG A 754 27.08 25.19 -14.62
CA ARG A 754 27.79 23.93 -14.84
C ARG A 754 28.29 23.37 -13.50
N LYS A 755 28.69 22.12 -13.51
CA LYS A 755 29.24 21.43 -12.34
C LYS A 755 30.42 22.15 -11.72
N GLU A 756 31.29 22.75 -12.55
CA GLU A 756 32.45 23.51 -12.15
C GLU A 756 32.10 24.77 -11.34
N ASP A 757 30.97 25.40 -11.66
CA ASP A 757 30.49 26.62 -11.00
C ASP A 757 30.03 26.36 -9.56
N LEU A 758 29.72 25.11 -9.23
CA LEU A 758 29.18 24.65 -7.97
C LEU A 758 30.19 23.98 -7.05
N ARG A 759 31.42 23.71 -7.55
CA ARG A 759 32.49 23.09 -6.76
C ARG A 759 33.11 24.03 -5.77
N TYR A 760 33.59 23.46 -4.66
CA TYR A 760 34.44 24.18 -3.70
C TYR A 760 35.76 24.54 -4.34
N GLN A 761 36.02 25.87 -4.54
CA GLN A 761 37.32 26.38 -4.94
C GLN A 761 38.17 26.51 -3.68
N SER A 762 39.10 25.59 -3.45
CA SER A 762 40.09 25.79 -2.41
C SER A 762 40.94 27.04 -2.75
N SER A 763 41.12 27.91 -1.77
CA SER A 763 41.88 29.19 -1.90
C SER A 763 43.33 29.05 -2.38
N LYS A 764 43.80 27.86 -2.69
CA LYS A 764 45.12 27.59 -3.28
C LYS A 764 45.15 27.66 -4.81
N GLN A 765 44.02 27.71 -5.51
CA GLN A 765 43.97 27.70 -6.98
C GLN A 765 43.81 29.11 -7.61
N THR A 766 43.48 30.12 -6.80
CA THR A 766 43.40 31.52 -7.27
C THR A 766 44.75 32.19 -7.55
N GLY A 767 45.85 31.54 -7.17
CA GLY A 767 47.19 32.07 -7.40
C GLY A 767 47.74 31.88 -8.82
N LEU A 768 47.34 30.83 -9.53
CA LEU A 768 47.91 30.55 -10.87
C LEU A 768 47.07 31.15 -12.02
N ASP A 769 45.76 31.20 -11.91
CA ASP A 769 44.89 31.75 -12.98
C ASP A 769 44.93 33.27 -13.05
N ALA A 770 45.26 33.95 -11.94
CA ALA A 770 45.49 35.41 -11.91
C ALA A 770 46.83 35.81 -12.56
N TRP A 771 47.77 34.87 -12.68
CA TRP A 771 49.09 35.12 -13.26
C TRP A 771 49.10 34.85 -14.80
N LEU A 772 48.20 34.04 -15.32
CA LEU A 772 48.10 33.73 -16.74
C LEU A 772 47.23 34.72 -17.54
N LYS A 773 46.61 35.70 -16.90
CA LYS A 773 45.81 36.79 -17.48
C LYS A 773 46.49 38.17 -17.47
N ARG A 774 47.81 38.23 -17.30
CA ARG A 774 48.62 39.43 -17.56
C ARG A 774 49.50 39.29 -18.78
#